data_303f067ffea46ed2d18100b9c5b30b4e
#
_entry.id   303f067ffea46ed2d18100b9c5b30b4e
#
_cell.length_a   1.000
_cell.length_b   1.000
_cell.length_c   1.000
_cell.angle_alpha   90.00
_cell.angle_beta   90.00
_cell.angle_gamma   90.00
#
_symmetry.space_group_name_H-M   'P 1'
#
loop_
_entity.id
_entity.type
_entity.pdbx_description
1 polymer ?
#
loop_
_entity_poly.entity_id
_entity_poly.type
_entity_poly.pdbx_seq_one_letter_code
_entity_poly.pdbx_strand_id
1 'polypeptide(L)'
;MNNQIKIALAGNPNSGKTTLFNALTGSNQFVGNWPGVTVEKKEGRLRKHEDVVIMDLPGIYSLSPYTLEEVVARNYLIDQRPDAILNIIDGTNLERNLYLTTQLTELGIPVVVAINMMDVVRKNGDKIDTAQLSEKLGCRIVEISALKGDGVMEAAEAAIKAAHGAKTVPMHTFSGPVEHAIAHIEEAAVHNMPLEQQRWYAIKIFERDDKVLEKLDISKDVLDHIDSDIKAAEKELDDDAESIITNERYVYIAEIIKCCYKKKNQSRLSASDKIDKVVTNRWLGLPIFAAVMFLVYYIAMVTVGASATDWANDGLFGDGWHLFGIGSAAYNEVAEEYGEAAAIVDGYEVYVEENGEPADGRFTYEIEDEETLAVSEETATLEDYEAAKATLQEIGEEPDPADYGVWVPGVPVLIESALDKGNCAEWLRGLILDGIVAGVGAVLGFVPQMLVLFLLLAALEDCGYMARIAFILDRLFRRFGLSGKSFIPMLIGTGCGIPGIMASRTIENERDRRMTIMTTTFIPCGAKVPFIAMIAGAIFGGSAWVATSAYFIGMAAIVISGIMLKKTKRFAGEPAPFVMELPAYHWPTAGNVLRSTWERGWSFIKKAGTIILLSTIFVWFTTYFGTVNGTFRMLSEDEINYSILASIGGAIAWIFKPLGWGNWQAVVASITGLIAKENIVGTLGILYGGGDGSVYSNLASAFTPITAYSFLVFNLLCAPCFAAIGAIKREMNNAGWTWFAIGYQCGFAYVIALMINQFGNLFTGNADLLGVVAAAAFLAGMVYMLFKPYKEAAKLSAKP
;
A
#
# COMPACT_ATOMS: atom_id res chain seq x y z
N MET A 1 -19.95 41.22 31.15
CA MET A 1 -19.22 40.18 30.35
C MET A 1 -19.96 40.13 29.01
N ASN A 2 -19.33 40.56 27.92
CA ASN A 2 -19.96 40.45 26.58
C ASN A 2 -20.16 38.97 26.31
N ASN A 3 -21.42 38.51 26.26
CA ASN A 3 -21.75 37.12 25.90
C ASN A 3 -21.43 36.97 24.39
N GLN A 4 -20.23 36.53 24.05
CA GLN A 4 -19.86 36.18 22.68
C GLN A 4 -20.63 34.91 22.28
N ILE A 5 -21.39 34.99 21.18
CA ILE A 5 -22.04 33.81 20.58
C ILE A 5 -21.03 33.04 19.78
N LYS A 6 -20.92 31.72 20.08
CA LYS A 6 -20.02 30.80 19.37
C LYS A 6 -20.83 29.89 18.45
N ILE A 7 -20.57 29.99 17.15
CA ILE A 7 -21.19 29.13 16.13
C ILE A 7 -20.14 28.17 15.57
N ALA A 8 -20.41 26.89 15.64
CA ALA A 8 -19.58 25.87 14.99
C ALA A 8 -20.01 25.70 13.53
N LEU A 9 -19.08 25.85 12.59
CA LEU A 9 -19.30 25.52 11.19
C LEU A 9 -18.89 24.06 10.95
N ALA A 10 -19.86 23.19 10.71
CA ALA A 10 -19.69 21.78 10.44
C ALA A 10 -20.06 21.46 8.98
N GLY A 11 -19.58 20.32 8.46
CA GLY A 11 -19.94 19.83 7.13
C GLY A 11 -18.96 18.83 6.58
N ASN A 12 -19.42 18.08 5.60
CA ASN A 12 -18.61 17.08 4.93
C ASN A 12 -17.44 17.71 4.15
N PRO A 13 -16.34 16.97 3.92
CA PRO A 13 -15.33 17.39 2.96
C PRO A 13 -15.96 17.70 1.61
N ASN A 14 -15.48 18.77 0.96
CA ASN A 14 -15.96 19.25 -0.35
C ASN A 14 -17.39 19.81 -0.39
N SER A 15 -18.10 19.96 0.72
CA SER A 15 -19.42 20.61 0.77
C SER A 15 -19.38 22.13 0.52
N GLY A 16 -18.17 22.71 0.42
CA GLY A 16 -17.98 24.16 0.27
C GLY A 16 -17.79 24.91 1.59
N LYS A 17 -17.44 24.21 2.67
CA LYS A 17 -17.27 24.74 4.03
C LYS A 17 -16.26 25.91 4.10
N THR A 18 -15.06 25.72 3.55
CA THR A 18 -14.03 26.76 3.52
C THR A 18 -14.47 28.02 2.73
N THR A 19 -15.20 27.80 1.63
CA THR A 19 -15.77 28.92 0.84
C THR A 19 -16.79 29.69 1.67
N LEU A 20 -17.67 28.98 2.38
CA LEU A 20 -18.66 29.61 3.26
C LEU A 20 -17.99 30.36 4.42
N PHE A 21 -17.00 29.73 5.08
CA PHE A 21 -16.26 30.36 6.17
C PHE A 21 -15.59 31.67 5.73
N ASN A 22 -14.91 31.66 4.58
CA ASN A 22 -14.28 32.86 4.01
C ASN A 22 -15.30 33.94 3.63
N ALA A 23 -16.46 33.55 3.11
CA ALA A 23 -17.54 34.51 2.80
C ALA A 23 -18.12 35.15 4.06
N LEU A 24 -18.24 34.40 5.15
CA LEU A 24 -18.79 34.90 6.43
C LEU A 24 -17.80 35.77 7.21
N THR A 25 -16.52 35.39 7.26
CA THR A 25 -15.52 36.04 8.14
C THR A 25 -14.61 37.04 7.43
N GLY A 26 -14.39 36.89 6.11
CA GLY A 26 -13.48 37.74 5.35
C GLY A 26 -12.03 37.64 5.79
N SER A 27 -11.37 38.79 6.02
CA SER A 27 -9.98 38.86 6.47
C SER A 27 -9.79 38.69 7.99
N ASN A 28 -10.87 38.67 8.76
CA ASN A 28 -10.80 38.57 10.24
C ASN A 28 -10.74 37.12 10.71
N GLN A 29 -9.68 36.44 10.37
CA GLN A 29 -9.47 35.02 10.69
C GLN A 29 -8.23 34.84 11.54
N PHE A 30 -8.30 33.92 12.50
CA PHE A 30 -7.18 33.39 13.24
C PHE A 30 -6.94 31.95 12.81
N VAL A 31 -5.71 31.62 12.44
CA VAL A 31 -5.31 30.28 12.03
C VAL A 31 -4.25 29.75 12.99
N GLY A 32 -4.44 28.56 13.49
CA GLY A 32 -3.53 27.85 14.38
C GLY A 32 -3.73 26.35 14.26
N ASN A 33 -3.23 25.61 15.23
CA ASN A 33 -3.50 24.16 15.33
C ASN A 33 -4.36 23.87 16.57
N TRP A 34 -5.15 22.81 16.49
CA TRP A 34 -5.86 22.31 17.66
C TRP A 34 -4.85 21.82 18.70
N PRO A 35 -5.09 22.03 20.01
CA PRO A 35 -4.16 21.60 21.05
C PRO A 35 -3.80 20.12 20.97
N GLY A 36 -2.50 19.81 20.93
CA GLY A 36 -1.99 18.45 20.95
C GLY A 36 -2.06 17.65 19.64
N VAL A 37 -2.55 18.28 18.55
CA VAL A 37 -2.69 17.62 17.23
C VAL A 37 -2.23 18.53 16.10
N THR A 38 -1.94 17.95 14.92
CA THR A 38 -1.52 18.67 13.71
C THR A 38 -2.70 19.17 12.86
N VAL A 39 -3.94 19.09 13.37
CA VAL A 39 -5.14 19.53 12.67
C VAL A 39 -5.27 21.04 12.76
N GLU A 40 -5.52 21.68 11.63
CA GLU A 40 -5.65 23.14 11.54
C GLU A 40 -6.93 23.64 12.23
N LYS A 41 -6.79 24.68 13.05
CA LYS A 41 -7.89 25.39 13.71
C LYS A 41 -8.08 26.74 13.08
N LYS A 42 -9.30 27.05 12.61
CA LYS A 42 -9.67 28.35 12.09
C LYS A 42 -10.83 28.93 12.86
N GLU A 43 -10.68 30.14 13.33
CA GLU A 43 -11.76 30.89 13.94
C GLU A 43 -11.81 32.30 13.33
N GLY A 44 -13.01 32.88 13.22
CA GLY A 44 -13.18 34.21 12.66
C GLY A 44 -14.41 34.87 13.20
N ARG A 45 -14.41 36.22 13.19
CA ARG A 45 -15.59 37.03 13.56
C ARG A 45 -16.50 37.20 12.35
N LEU A 46 -17.80 37.07 12.58
CA LEU A 46 -18.82 37.25 11.55
C LEU A 46 -18.85 38.73 11.07
N ARG A 47 -18.90 38.92 9.78
CA ARG A 47 -19.07 40.23 9.19
C ARG A 47 -20.39 40.87 9.70
N LYS A 48 -20.36 42.12 10.11
CA LYS A 48 -21.49 42.87 10.68
C LYS A 48 -21.93 42.48 12.10
N HIS A 49 -21.37 41.43 12.70
CA HIS A 49 -21.68 40.98 14.06
C HIS A 49 -20.36 40.64 14.78
N GLU A 50 -19.73 41.64 15.41
CA GLU A 50 -18.44 41.46 16.09
C GLU A 50 -18.50 40.61 17.35
N ASP A 51 -19.71 40.47 17.89
CA ASP A 51 -20.04 39.62 19.05
C ASP A 51 -20.18 38.14 18.70
N VAL A 52 -20.16 37.77 17.40
CA VAL A 52 -20.34 36.41 16.93
C VAL A 52 -19.01 35.86 16.41
N VAL A 53 -18.58 34.72 16.97
CA VAL A 53 -17.38 33.98 16.54
C VAL A 53 -17.80 32.72 15.84
N ILE A 54 -17.26 32.51 14.64
CA ILE A 54 -17.44 31.27 13.87
C ILE A 54 -16.19 30.44 14.01
N MET A 55 -16.36 29.18 14.46
CA MET A 55 -15.32 28.17 14.53
C MET A 55 -15.44 27.21 13.37
N ASP A 56 -14.44 27.19 12.47
CA ASP A 56 -14.38 26.24 11.36
C ASP A 56 -13.89 24.87 11.89
N LEU A 57 -14.78 23.88 11.92
CA LEU A 57 -14.42 22.51 12.27
C LEU A 57 -13.77 21.81 11.08
N PRO A 58 -12.91 20.81 11.28
CA PRO A 58 -12.43 19.96 10.19
C PRO A 58 -13.59 19.39 9.37
N GLY A 59 -13.37 19.13 8.08
CA GLY A 59 -14.35 18.42 7.24
C GLY A 59 -14.45 16.97 7.67
N ILE A 60 -15.62 16.53 8.12
CA ILE A 60 -15.87 15.21 8.68
C ILE A 60 -17.07 14.55 8.04
N TYR A 61 -17.08 13.22 8.00
CA TYR A 61 -18.24 12.47 7.52
C TYR A 61 -19.11 11.95 8.67
N SER A 62 -18.53 11.81 9.86
CA SER A 62 -19.17 11.26 11.03
C SER A 62 -18.56 11.85 12.31
N LEU A 63 -19.28 11.73 13.42
CA LEU A 63 -18.76 12.01 14.76
C LEU A 63 -18.14 10.78 15.44
N SER A 64 -17.94 9.69 14.70
CA SER A 64 -17.25 8.50 15.19
C SER A 64 -15.74 8.74 15.21
N PRO A 65 -14.98 8.21 16.19
CA PRO A 65 -13.58 8.57 16.43
C PRO A 65 -12.58 7.79 15.53
N TYR A 66 -12.82 7.76 14.21
CA TYR A 66 -11.96 7.03 13.29
C TYR A 66 -10.76 7.84 12.78
N THR A 67 -10.93 9.15 12.60
CA THR A 67 -9.87 10.06 12.16
C THR A 67 -9.55 11.10 13.24
N LEU A 68 -8.36 11.72 13.16
CA LEU A 68 -7.99 12.80 14.08
C LEU A 68 -8.91 14.00 13.93
N GLU A 69 -9.32 14.29 12.71
CA GLU A 69 -10.25 15.35 12.36
C GLU A 69 -11.63 15.13 13.02
N GLU A 70 -12.15 13.91 12.96
CA GLU A 70 -13.42 13.53 13.58
C GLU A 70 -13.35 13.59 15.11
N VAL A 71 -12.23 13.14 15.68
CA VAL A 71 -11.97 13.25 17.12
C VAL A 71 -11.97 14.70 17.58
N VAL A 72 -11.29 15.58 16.84
CA VAL A 72 -11.21 17.01 17.15
C VAL A 72 -12.57 17.68 17.07
N ALA A 73 -13.31 17.46 15.98
CA ALA A 73 -14.64 18.04 15.79
C ALA A 73 -15.62 17.55 16.87
N ARG A 74 -15.63 16.26 17.15
CA ARG A 74 -16.45 15.63 18.21
C ARG A 74 -16.13 16.21 19.58
N ASN A 75 -14.86 16.25 19.98
CA ASN A 75 -14.47 16.76 21.30
C ASN A 75 -14.86 18.23 21.44
N TYR A 76 -14.68 19.05 20.40
CA TYR A 76 -15.13 20.43 20.43
C TYR A 76 -16.64 20.54 20.65
N LEU A 77 -17.45 19.81 19.90
CA LEU A 77 -18.91 19.86 20.00
C LEU A 77 -19.42 19.37 21.35
N ILE A 78 -18.78 18.34 21.95
CA ILE A 78 -19.20 17.76 23.22
C ILE A 78 -18.69 18.59 24.41
N ASP A 79 -17.40 18.96 24.40
CA ASP A 79 -16.74 19.55 25.57
C ASP A 79 -16.93 21.08 25.60
N GLN A 80 -16.87 21.76 24.44
CA GLN A 80 -17.03 23.21 24.36
C GLN A 80 -18.47 23.68 24.13
N ARG A 81 -19.34 22.80 23.64
CA ARG A 81 -20.78 23.04 23.40
C ARG A 81 -21.06 24.45 22.84
N PRO A 82 -20.82 24.70 21.54
CA PRO A 82 -21.12 25.98 20.92
C PRO A 82 -22.61 26.31 21.04
N ASP A 83 -22.97 27.61 20.96
CA ASP A 83 -24.35 28.09 21.10
C ASP A 83 -25.24 27.61 19.94
N ALA A 84 -24.66 27.41 18.73
CA ALA A 84 -25.34 26.84 17.58
C ALA A 84 -24.35 26.13 16.64
N ILE A 85 -24.86 25.22 15.82
CA ILE A 85 -24.12 24.58 14.72
C ILE A 85 -24.71 25.03 13.39
N LEU A 86 -23.87 25.59 12.52
CA LEU A 86 -24.19 25.82 11.11
C LEU A 86 -23.61 24.66 10.30
N ASN A 87 -24.46 23.74 9.88
CA ASN A 87 -24.05 22.58 9.10
C ASN A 87 -24.25 22.83 7.61
N ILE A 88 -23.15 22.85 6.85
CA ILE A 88 -23.18 22.99 5.39
C ILE A 88 -23.22 21.61 4.72
N ILE A 89 -24.22 21.43 3.85
CA ILE A 89 -24.43 20.19 3.10
C ILE A 89 -24.44 20.46 1.60
N ASP A 90 -23.97 19.52 0.81
CA ASP A 90 -24.00 19.56 -0.64
C ASP A 90 -25.36 19.09 -1.15
N GLY A 91 -26.12 20.01 -1.76
CA GLY A 91 -27.45 19.73 -2.33
C GLY A 91 -27.44 18.74 -3.50
N THR A 92 -26.29 18.52 -4.13
CA THR A 92 -26.15 17.54 -5.22
C THR A 92 -25.98 16.11 -4.68
N ASN A 93 -25.52 15.98 -3.41
CA ASN A 93 -25.27 14.72 -2.71
C ASN A 93 -25.93 14.70 -1.32
N LEU A 94 -27.24 14.89 -1.30
CA LEU A 94 -27.99 15.11 -0.07
C LEU A 94 -27.90 13.93 0.90
N GLU A 95 -28.06 12.71 0.39
CA GLU A 95 -28.08 11.47 1.17
C GLU A 95 -26.85 11.30 2.07
N ARG A 96 -25.67 11.49 1.51
CA ARG A 96 -24.40 11.38 2.25
C ARG A 96 -24.23 12.46 3.30
N ASN A 97 -24.62 13.69 2.96
CA ASN A 97 -24.45 14.83 3.85
C ASN A 97 -25.43 14.80 5.03
N LEU A 98 -26.58 14.18 4.85
CA LEU A 98 -27.56 14.00 5.91
C LEU A 98 -27.09 13.04 7.01
N TYR A 99 -26.16 12.13 6.73
CA TYR A 99 -25.61 11.23 7.74
C TYR A 99 -24.92 11.99 8.89
N LEU A 100 -24.07 12.96 8.57
CA LEU A 100 -23.49 13.84 9.58
C LEU A 100 -24.58 14.71 10.23
N THR A 101 -25.56 15.20 9.46
CA THR A 101 -26.64 16.02 9.97
C THR A 101 -27.46 15.30 11.05
N THR A 102 -27.79 14.02 10.87
CA THR A 102 -28.50 13.23 11.88
C THR A 102 -27.72 13.13 13.18
N GLN A 103 -26.42 12.92 13.12
CA GLN A 103 -25.55 12.88 14.30
C GLN A 103 -25.41 14.25 15.00
N LEU A 104 -25.41 15.34 14.26
CA LEU A 104 -25.38 16.70 14.83
C LEU A 104 -26.68 17.06 15.55
N THR A 105 -27.83 16.62 15.02
CA THR A 105 -29.13 16.84 15.68
C THR A 105 -29.27 16.02 16.97
N GLU A 106 -28.58 14.87 17.09
CA GLU A 106 -28.56 14.05 18.31
C GLU A 106 -27.84 14.74 19.49
N LEU A 107 -26.94 15.71 19.24
CA LEU A 107 -26.16 16.40 20.28
C LEU A 107 -26.99 17.35 21.15
N GLY A 108 -28.22 17.65 20.79
CA GLY A 108 -29.07 18.61 21.49
C GLY A 108 -28.55 20.05 21.45
N ILE A 109 -27.70 20.41 20.50
CA ILE A 109 -27.26 21.77 20.20
C ILE A 109 -28.14 22.31 19.07
N PRO A 110 -28.55 23.60 19.07
CA PRO A 110 -29.31 24.17 17.96
C PRO A 110 -28.57 24.03 16.61
N VAL A 111 -29.20 23.35 15.64
CA VAL A 111 -28.63 23.10 14.32
C VAL A 111 -29.38 23.92 13.26
N VAL A 112 -28.64 24.57 12.39
CA VAL A 112 -29.14 25.16 11.13
C VAL A 112 -28.42 24.47 9.97
N VAL A 113 -29.19 23.98 9.00
CA VAL A 113 -28.66 23.35 7.80
C VAL A 113 -28.63 24.33 6.63
N ALA A 114 -27.45 24.57 6.06
CA ALA A 114 -27.24 25.34 4.87
C ALA A 114 -27.03 24.43 3.66
N ILE A 115 -28.02 24.30 2.77
CA ILE A 115 -27.91 23.50 1.55
C ILE A 115 -27.16 24.31 0.50
N ASN A 116 -25.92 23.93 0.23
CA ASN A 116 -25.06 24.58 -0.74
C ASN A 116 -25.23 23.98 -2.15
N MET A 117 -24.68 24.66 -3.16
CA MET A 117 -24.76 24.28 -4.58
C MET A 117 -26.19 24.24 -5.14
N MET A 118 -27.10 25.02 -4.56
CA MET A 118 -28.50 25.12 -5.05
C MET A 118 -28.61 25.65 -6.48
N ASP A 119 -27.66 26.42 -6.94
CA ASP A 119 -27.54 26.81 -8.34
C ASP A 119 -27.30 25.61 -9.27
N VAL A 120 -26.51 24.65 -8.86
CA VAL A 120 -26.27 23.40 -9.59
C VAL A 120 -27.50 22.50 -9.56
N VAL A 121 -28.13 22.33 -8.40
CA VAL A 121 -29.37 21.55 -8.22
C VAL A 121 -30.47 22.09 -9.16
N ARG A 122 -30.67 23.42 -9.17
CA ARG A 122 -31.66 24.06 -10.04
C ARG A 122 -31.30 23.93 -11.54
N LYS A 123 -30.00 24.04 -11.90
CA LYS A 123 -29.52 23.84 -13.27
C LYS A 123 -29.79 22.40 -13.76
N ASN A 124 -29.65 21.42 -12.90
CA ASN A 124 -29.95 20.03 -13.20
C ASN A 124 -31.45 19.76 -13.30
N GLY A 125 -32.28 20.70 -12.83
CA GLY A 125 -33.73 20.57 -12.80
C GLY A 125 -34.27 19.74 -11.65
N ASP A 126 -33.44 19.39 -10.69
CA ASP A 126 -33.81 18.69 -9.47
C ASP A 126 -34.53 19.65 -8.50
N LYS A 127 -35.40 19.12 -7.64
CA LYS A 127 -36.14 19.86 -6.66
C LYS A 127 -35.96 19.29 -5.27
N ILE A 128 -35.60 20.11 -4.32
CA ILE A 128 -35.53 19.80 -2.89
C ILE A 128 -36.66 20.54 -2.21
N ASP A 129 -37.52 19.81 -1.50
CA ASP A 129 -38.55 20.41 -0.66
C ASP A 129 -37.93 20.72 0.72
N THR A 130 -37.45 21.96 0.86
CA THR A 130 -36.77 22.42 2.07
C THR A 130 -37.70 22.56 3.27
N ALA A 131 -38.99 22.77 3.04
CA ALA A 131 -39.98 22.86 4.10
C ALA A 131 -40.24 21.46 4.73
N GLN A 132 -40.46 20.48 3.89
CA GLN A 132 -40.68 19.10 4.32
C GLN A 132 -39.40 18.52 4.94
N LEU A 133 -38.25 18.85 4.37
CA LEU A 133 -36.95 18.44 4.93
C LEU A 133 -36.67 19.05 6.31
N SER A 134 -37.05 20.33 6.50
CA SER A 134 -36.94 21.02 7.80
C SER A 134 -37.85 20.39 8.87
N GLU A 135 -39.05 20.00 8.50
CA GLU A 135 -39.99 19.31 9.39
C GLU A 135 -39.44 17.92 9.82
N LYS A 136 -38.92 17.14 8.86
CA LYS A 136 -38.39 15.81 9.13
C LYS A 136 -37.10 15.83 9.96
N LEU A 137 -36.21 16.79 9.74
CA LEU A 137 -34.96 16.91 10.49
C LEU A 137 -35.10 17.64 11.82
N GLY A 138 -36.21 18.34 12.05
CA GLY A 138 -36.45 19.14 13.25
C GLY A 138 -35.52 20.35 13.37
N CYS A 139 -34.97 20.84 12.25
CA CYS A 139 -34.05 21.98 12.23
C CYS A 139 -34.33 22.93 11.08
N ARG A 140 -33.92 24.21 11.18
CA ARG A 140 -34.10 25.20 10.13
C ARG A 140 -33.16 24.93 8.96
N ILE A 141 -33.69 25.03 7.76
CA ILE A 141 -32.94 24.87 6.51
C ILE A 141 -32.89 26.19 5.74
N VAL A 142 -31.72 26.50 5.17
CA VAL A 142 -31.49 27.68 4.31
C VAL A 142 -30.81 27.23 3.03
N GLU A 143 -31.31 27.67 1.89
CA GLU A 143 -30.69 27.44 0.59
C GLU A 143 -29.56 28.43 0.34
N ILE A 144 -28.37 27.97 -0.02
CA ILE A 144 -27.23 28.83 -0.29
C ILE A 144 -26.51 28.47 -1.59
N SER A 145 -25.74 29.42 -2.12
CA SER A 145 -24.66 29.18 -3.05
C SER A 145 -23.42 29.93 -2.53
N ALA A 146 -22.58 29.23 -1.79
CA ALA A 146 -21.39 29.79 -1.15
C ALA A 146 -20.45 30.49 -2.16
N LEU A 147 -20.35 29.93 -3.38
CA LEU A 147 -19.52 30.48 -4.45
C LEU A 147 -20.05 31.79 -4.99
N LYS A 148 -21.39 31.93 -5.10
CA LYS A 148 -22.05 33.16 -5.59
C LYS A 148 -22.33 34.16 -4.48
N GLY A 149 -22.27 33.76 -3.23
CA GLY A 149 -22.61 34.57 -2.07
C GLY A 149 -24.11 34.63 -1.76
N ASP A 150 -24.95 33.87 -2.48
CA ASP A 150 -26.41 33.88 -2.30
C ASP A 150 -26.77 33.11 -1.01
N GLY A 151 -27.66 33.70 -0.17
CA GLY A 151 -28.17 33.07 1.05
C GLY A 151 -27.16 32.97 2.21
N VAL A 152 -25.91 33.40 2.01
CA VAL A 152 -24.82 33.21 2.99
C VAL A 152 -25.09 33.93 4.30
N MET A 153 -25.48 35.20 4.24
CA MET A 153 -25.81 36.00 5.45
C MET A 153 -27.10 35.52 6.10
N GLU A 154 -28.07 35.06 5.31
CA GLU A 154 -29.33 34.50 5.82
C GLU A 154 -29.08 33.26 6.66
N ALA A 155 -28.17 32.39 6.24
CA ALA A 155 -27.76 31.20 7.01
C ALA A 155 -27.09 31.60 8.32
N ALA A 156 -26.24 32.64 8.32
CA ALA A 156 -25.60 33.11 9.55
C ALA A 156 -26.62 33.73 10.52
N GLU A 157 -27.53 34.56 10.03
CA GLU A 157 -28.61 35.15 10.85
C GLU A 157 -29.55 34.07 11.41
N ALA A 158 -29.83 33.03 10.61
CA ALA A 158 -30.59 31.87 11.07
C ALA A 158 -29.88 31.15 12.22
N ALA A 159 -28.55 31.00 12.12
CA ALA A 159 -27.75 30.38 13.17
C ALA A 159 -27.68 31.23 14.45
N ILE A 160 -27.54 32.55 14.33
CA ILE A 160 -27.63 33.47 15.49
C ILE A 160 -29.01 33.37 16.17
N LYS A 161 -30.07 33.36 15.37
CA LYS A 161 -31.44 33.22 15.91
C LYS A 161 -31.65 31.88 16.60
N ALA A 162 -31.05 30.78 16.04
CA ALA A 162 -31.10 29.46 16.62
C ALA A 162 -30.33 29.39 17.96
N ALA A 163 -29.21 30.12 18.09
CA ALA A 163 -28.43 30.17 19.33
C ALA A 163 -29.24 30.74 20.53
N HIS A 164 -30.24 31.57 20.26
CA HIS A 164 -31.16 32.10 21.26
C HIS A 164 -32.49 31.35 21.36
N GLY A 165 -32.69 30.34 20.52
CA GLY A 165 -33.92 29.56 20.39
C GLY A 165 -33.97 28.31 21.22
N ALA A 166 -34.99 27.47 20.97
CA ALA A 166 -35.10 26.16 21.52
C ALA A 166 -34.00 25.22 20.95
N LYS A 167 -33.56 24.25 21.76
CA LYS A 167 -32.59 23.25 21.38
C LYS A 167 -33.17 22.31 20.32
N THR A 168 -32.33 21.80 19.43
CA THR A 168 -32.75 20.82 18.44
C THR A 168 -33.01 19.48 19.12
N VAL A 169 -34.15 18.87 18.82
CA VAL A 169 -34.51 17.52 19.28
C VAL A 169 -34.47 16.61 18.08
N PRO A 170 -33.78 15.47 18.13
CA PRO A 170 -33.75 14.50 17.03
C PRO A 170 -35.17 13.95 16.78
N MET A 171 -35.59 13.95 15.51
CA MET A 171 -36.91 13.50 15.10
C MET A 171 -36.92 12.03 14.65
N HIS A 172 -35.76 11.40 14.56
CA HIS A 172 -35.68 10.01 14.14
C HIS A 172 -35.83 9.03 15.31
N THR A 173 -36.53 7.95 15.06
CA THR A 173 -36.64 6.77 15.93
C THR A 173 -36.05 5.59 15.19
N PHE A 174 -35.37 4.70 15.90
CA PHE A 174 -34.81 3.48 15.33
C PHE A 174 -35.84 2.33 15.31
N SER A 175 -35.46 1.17 14.77
CA SER A 175 -36.29 -0.02 14.81
C SER A 175 -36.62 -0.44 16.25
N GLY A 176 -37.73 -1.17 16.46
CA GLY A 176 -38.23 -1.52 17.78
C GLY A 176 -37.20 -2.13 18.73
N PRO A 177 -36.40 -3.14 18.32
CA PRO A 177 -35.38 -3.73 19.22
C PRO A 177 -34.27 -2.74 19.62
N VAL A 178 -33.86 -1.88 18.69
CA VAL A 178 -32.81 -0.87 18.92
C VAL A 178 -33.33 0.24 19.83
N GLU A 179 -34.52 0.74 19.52
CA GLU A 179 -35.16 1.79 20.33
C GLU A 179 -35.42 1.34 21.78
N HIS A 180 -35.85 0.10 21.96
CA HIS A 180 -36.03 -0.49 23.27
C HIS A 180 -34.72 -0.54 24.06
N ALA A 181 -33.62 -1.01 23.44
CA ALA A 181 -32.33 -1.06 24.10
C ALA A 181 -31.79 0.36 24.42
N ILE A 182 -31.97 1.34 23.53
CA ILE A 182 -31.58 2.72 23.78
C ILE A 182 -32.37 3.34 24.91
N ALA A 183 -33.69 3.12 24.97
CA ALA A 183 -34.52 3.62 26.08
C ALA A 183 -34.11 3.04 27.45
N HIS A 184 -33.77 1.75 27.51
CA HIS A 184 -33.21 1.14 28.70
C HIS A 184 -31.87 1.74 29.11
N ILE A 185 -31.01 2.04 28.12
CA ILE A 185 -29.71 2.71 28.38
C ILE A 185 -29.93 4.13 28.91
N GLU A 186 -30.91 4.87 28.33
CA GLU A 186 -31.26 6.22 28.81
C GLU A 186 -31.68 6.21 30.26
N GLU A 187 -32.52 5.26 30.66
CA GLU A 187 -33.01 5.13 31.99
C GLU A 187 -31.92 4.62 32.96
N ALA A 188 -31.16 3.61 32.60
CA ALA A 188 -30.23 2.94 33.50
C ALA A 188 -28.90 3.68 33.69
N ALA A 189 -28.39 4.36 32.66
CA ALA A 189 -27.04 4.88 32.68
C ALA A 189 -26.93 6.41 32.59
N VAL A 190 -27.88 7.11 31.95
CA VAL A 190 -27.74 8.54 31.64
C VAL A 190 -28.92 9.41 32.06
N HIS A 191 -29.89 8.87 32.78
CA HIS A 191 -31.07 9.64 33.23
C HIS A 191 -30.74 10.89 34.07
N ASN A 192 -29.57 10.90 34.73
CA ASN A 192 -29.10 12.04 35.54
C ASN A 192 -28.52 13.18 34.68
N MET A 193 -28.34 12.97 33.40
CA MET A 193 -27.85 13.96 32.46
C MET A 193 -28.97 14.88 31.96
N PRO A 194 -28.61 16.07 31.41
CA PRO A 194 -29.59 16.92 30.74
C PRO A 194 -30.30 16.13 29.62
N LEU A 195 -31.64 16.27 29.57
CA LEU A 195 -32.52 15.49 28.69
C LEU A 195 -32.04 15.52 27.22
N GLU A 196 -31.54 16.68 26.75
CA GLU A 196 -31.01 16.89 25.39
C GLU A 196 -29.74 16.14 25.09
N GLN A 197 -29.05 15.58 26.11
CA GLN A 197 -27.81 14.83 25.94
C GLN A 197 -28.01 13.32 26.04
N GLN A 198 -29.06 12.90 26.73
CA GLN A 198 -29.31 11.49 27.04
C GLN A 198 -29.31 10.60 25.80
N ARG A 199 -30.01 11.05 24.76
CA ARG A 199 -30.12 10.32 23.49
C ARG A 199 -28.76 10.05 22.84
N TRP A 200 -27.89 11.06 22.74
CA TRP A 200 -26.59 10.92 22.14
C TRP A 200 -25.69 9.95 22.95
N TYR A 201 -25.67 10.12 24.25
CA TYR A 201 -24.89 9.25 25.14
C TYR A 201 -25.41 7.80 25.10
N ALA A 202 -26.72 7.59 25.09
CA ALA A 202 -27.32 6.27 25.01
C ALA A 202 -26.97 5.56 23.70
N ILE A 203 -27.01 6.27 22.54
CA ILE A 203 -26.59 5.73 21.26
C ILE A 203 -25.10 5.36 21.31
N LYS A 204 -24.24 6.19 21.89
CA LYS A 204 -22.80 5.90 21.99
C LYS A 204 -22.48 4.74 22.96
N ILE A 205 -23.26 4.56 24.00
CA ILE A 205 -23.16 3.39 24.86
C ILE A 205 -23.60 2.14 24.11
N PHE A 206 -24.68 2.22 23.31
CA PHE A 206 -25.13 1.12 22.45
C PHE A 206 -24.05 0.73 21.43
N GLU A 207 -23.40 1.71 20.80
CA GLU A 207 -22.26 1.53 19.88
C GLU A 207 -20.98 1.05 20.62
N ARG A 208 -20.96 0.93 21.94
CA ARG A 208 -19.81 0.58 22.79
C ARG A 208 -18.62 1.52 22.60
N ASP A 209 -18.86 2.82 22.46
CA ASP A 209 -17.80 3.82 22.29
C ASP A 209 -16.91 3.92 23.54
N ASP A 210 -15.68 3.41 23.45
CA ASP A 210 -14.72 3.35 24.57
C ASP A 210 -14.49 4.70 25.24
N LYS A 211 -14.39 5.79 24.43
CA LYS A 211 -14.09 7.14 24.95
C LYS A 211 -15.26 7.73 25.73
N VAL A 212 -16.49 7.35 25.36
CA VAL A 212 -17.68 7.76 26.09
C VAL A 212 -17.79 6.95 27.37
N LEU A 213 -17.57 5.64 27.30
CA LEU A 213 -17.58 4.76 28.46
C LEU A 213 -16.52 5.13 29.49
N GLU A 214 -15.31 5.56 29.05
CA GLU A 214 -14.27 6.06 29.95
C GLU A 214 -14.66 7.35 30.70
N LYS A 215 -15.52 8.18 30.12
CA LYS A 215 -15.97 9.45 30.74
C LYS A 215 -17.12 9.26 31.71
N LEU A 216 -17.87 8.15 31.60
CA LEU A 216 -19.06 7.86 32.41
C LEU A 216 -18.69 6.93 33.56
N ASP A 217 -19.13 7.31 34.79
CA ASP A 217 -18.95 6.47 35.98
C ASP A 217 -20.15 5.56 36.15
N ILE A 218 -20.23 4.50 35.34
CA ILE A 218 -21.33 3.55 35.32
C ILE A 218 -20.93 2.31 36.12
N SER A 219 -21.83 1.84 37.03
CA SER A 219 -21.58 0.64 37.82
C SER A 219 -21.53 -0.62 36.94
N LYS A 220 -20.75 -1.60 37.37
CA LYS A 220 -20.55 -2.84 36.61
C LYS A 220 -21.84 -3.62 36.35
N ASP A 221 -22.73 -3.65 37.34
CA ASP A 221 -23.99 -4.36 37.23
C ASP A 221 -24.92 -3.75 36.17
N VAL A 222 -24.94 -2.42 36.08
CA VAL A 222 -25.67 -1.68 35.02
C VAL A 222 -25.05 -1.95 33.66
N LEU A 223 -23.70 -1.97 33.54
CA LEU A 223 -23.01 -2.26 32.28
C LEU A 223 -23.28 -3.69 31.80
N ASP A 224 -23.29 -4.69 32.70
CA ASP A 224 -23.60 -6.08 32.37
C ASP A 224 -25.06 -6.24 31.91
N HIS A 225 -25.98 -5.47 32.46
CA HIS A 225 -27.39 -5.43 32.03
C HIS A 225 -27.54 -4.82 30.64
N ILE A 226 -26.97 -3.64 30.44
CA ILE A 226 -26.95 -2.96 29.12
C ILE A 226 -26.32 -3.83 28.03
N ASP A 227 -25.20 -4.52 28.33
CA ASP A 227 -24.54 -5.41 27.36
C ASP A 227 -25.44 -6.61 26.98
N SER A 228 -26.28 -7.06 27.88
CA SER A 228 -27.30 -8.10 27.59
C SER A 228 -28.34 -7.61 26.58
N ASP A 229 -28.83 -6.37 26.75
CA ASP A 229 -29.83 -5.78 25.86
C ASP A 229 -29.24 -5.51 24.47
N ILE A 230 -28.01 -5.00 24.43
CA ILE A 230 -27.30 -4.79 23.15
C ILE A 230 -27.11 -6.12 22.44
N LYS A 231 -26.67 -7.18 23.11
CA LYS A 231 -26.52 -8.52 22.52
C LYS A 231 -27.82 -9.12 22.03
N ALA A 232 -28.95 -8.84 22.71
CA ALA A 232 -30.24 -9.27 22.24
C ALA A 232 -30.60 -8.60 20.90
N ALA A 233 -30.36 -7.30 20.75
CA ALA A 233 -30.57 -6.55 19.51
C ALA A 233 -29.60 -7.02 18.38
N GLU A 234 -28.31 -7.22 18.69
CA GLU A 234 -27.32 -7.76 17.75
C GLU A 234 -27.72 -9.14 17.22
N LYS A 235 -28.23 -10.01 18.08
CA LYS A 235 -28.69 -11.34 17.69
C LYS A 235 -29.94 -11.31 16.81
N GLU A 236 -30.88 -10.39 17.11
CA GLU A 236 -32.12 -10.26 16.35
C GLU A 236 -31.89 -9.70 14.95
N LEU A 237 -30.95 -8.74 14.84
CA LEU A 237 -30.65 -8.05 13.58
C LEU A 237 -29.45 -8.68 12.80
N ASP A 238 -28.81 -9.72 13.37
CA ASP A 238 -27.68 -10.46 12.80
C ASP A 238 -26.50 -9.53 12.36
N ASP A 239 -26.24 -8.47 13.15
CA ASP A 239 -25.16 -7.51 12.86
C ASP A 239 -24.59 -6.94 14.18
N ASP A 240 -23.44 -6.27 14.13
CA ASP A 240 -22.84 -5.60 15.27
C ASP A 240 -23.53 -4.26 15.59
N ALA A 241 -23.43 -3.82 16.84
CA ALA A 241 -24.16 -2.65 17.35
C ALA A 241 -23.86 -1.35 16.55
N GLU A 242 -22.63 -1.14 16.11
CA GLU A 242 -22.25 0.03 15.34
C GLU A 242 -22.81 -0.02 13.90
N SER A 243 -22.76 -1.19 13.28
CA SER A 243 -23.36 -1.41 11.95
C SER A 243 -24.87 -1.25 11.98
N ILE A 244 -25.52 -1.74 13.04
CA ILE A 244 -26.97 -1.59 13.26
C ILE A 244 -27.34 -0.10 13.29
N ILE A 245 -26.73 0.70 14.14
CA ILE A 245 -27.03 2.15 14.24
C ILE A 245 -26.74 2.86 12.92
N THR A 246 -25.65 2.50 12.25
CA THR A 246 -25.32 3.04 10.93
C THR A 246 -26.39 2.73 9.90
N ASN A 247 -26.85 1.48 9.83
CA ASN A 247 -27.91 1.05 8.92
C ASN A 247 -29.25 1.74 9.22
N GLU A 248 -29.63 1.84 10.48
CA GLU A 248 -30.84 2.54 10.91
C GLU A 248 -30.85 4.02 10.50
N ARG A 249 -29.71 4.73 10.64
CA ARG A 249 -29.59 6.11 10.14
C ARG A 249 -29.74 6.19 8.62
N TYR A 250 -29.19 5.25 7.86
CA TYR A 250 -29.36 5.22 6.42
C TYR A 250 -30.79 4.89 5.99
N VAL A 251 -31.50 4.02 6.67
CA VAL A 251 -32.91 3.74 6.44
C VAL A 251 -33.73 5.03 6.63
N TYR A 252 -33.53 5.73 7.72
CA TYR A 252 -34.19 7.02 7.98
C TYR A 252 -33.87 8.07 6.92
N ILE A 253 -32.59 8.21 6.51
CA ILE A 253 -32.17 9.14 5.46
C ILE A 253 -32.82 8.77 4.11
N ALA A 254 -32.90 7.51 3.78
CA ALA A 254 -33.53 7.05 2.54
C ALA A 254 -35.03 7.39 2.49
N GLU A 255 -35.74 7.32 3.63
CA GLU A 255 -37.12 7.76 3.73
C GLU A 255 -37.25 9.27 3.51
N ILE A 256 -36.36 10.08 4.14
CA ILE A 256 -36.34 11.55 3.92
C ILE A 256 -36.08 11.88 2.45
N ILE A 257 -35.10 11.27 1.83
CA ILE A 257 -34.76 11.52 0.42
C ILE A 257 -35.94 11.19 -0.48
N LYS A 258 -36.61 10.05 -0.22
CA LYS A 258 -37.76 9.63 -1.02
C LYS A 258 -38.91 10.64 -0.99
N CYS A 259 -39.16 11.32 0.13
CA CYS A 259 -40.23 12.30 0.22
C CYS A 259 -39.79 13.73 -0.14
N CYS A 260 -38.55 14.14 0.19
CA CYS A 260 -38.14 15.54 0.08
C CYS A 260 -37.32 15.87 -1.17
N TYR A 261 -36.79 14.87 -1.90
CA TYR A 261 -35.94 15.08 -3.06
C TYR A 261 -36.53 14.47 -4.34
N LYS A 262 -36.79 15.29 -5.34
CA LYS A 262 -37.32 14.87 -6.64
C LYS A 262 -36.30 15.13 -7.74
N LYS A 263 -35.68 14.05 -8.23
CA LYS A 263 -34.83 14.10 -9.44
C LYS A 263 -35.70 14.22 -10.70
N LYS A 264 -35.38 15.14 -11.59
CA LYS A 264 -36.08 15.32 -12.87
C LYS A 264 -36.00 14.09 -13.76
N ASN A 265 -34.93 13.35 -13.69
CA ASN A 265 -34.65 12.18 -14.53
C ASN A 265 -34.65 10.86 -13.72
N GLN A 266 -35.76 10.53 -13.04
CA GLN A 266 -35.89 9.26 -12.29
C GLN A 266 -35.90 7.99 -13.17
N SER A 267 -36.13 8.09 -14.48
CA SER A 267 -36.30 6.93 -15.37
C SER A 267 -35.05 6.50 -16.16
N ARG A 268 -33.97 7.23 -16.13
CA ARG A 268 -32.71 6.84 -16.79
C ARG A 268 -31.62 6.63 -15.77
N LEU A 269 -31.26 5.37 -15.55
CA LEU A 269 -29.99 5.01 -14.90
C LEU A 269 -28.87 5.81 -15.56
N SER A 270 -28.07 6.52 -14.78
CA SER A 270 -26.87 7.20 -15.30
C SER A 270 -25.95 6.19 -16.00
N ALA A 271 -25.08 6.66 -16.87
CA ALA A 271 -24.07 5.79 -17.47
C ALA A 271 -23.23 5.09 -16.39
N SER A 272 -22.93 5.82 -15.30
CA SER A 272 -22.22 5.25 -14.13
C SER A 272 -23.00 4.13 -13.46
N ASP A 273 -24.31 4.29 -13.22
CA ASP A 273 -25.14 3.26 -12.59
C ASP A 273 -25.23 1.97 -13.44
N LYS A 274 -25.22 2.12 -14.77
CA LYS A 274 -25.22 0.96 -15.69
C LYS A 274 -23.90 0.21 -15.66
N ILE A 275 -22.78 0.94 -15.63
CA ILE A 275 -21.44 0.37 -15.52
C ILE A 275 -21.31 -0.30 -14.14
N ASP A 276 -21.78 0.36 -13.08
CA ASP A 276 -21.71 -0.17 -11.71
C ASP A 276 -22.49 -1.48 -11.56
N LYS A 277 -23.64 -1.65 -12.20
CA LYS A 277 -24.37 -2.93 -12.21
C LYS A 277 -23.54 -4.11 -12.72
N VAL A 278 -22.62 -3.87 -13.62
CA VAL A 278 -21.73 -4.89 -14.19
C VAL A 278 -20.46 -5.02 -13.35
N VAL A 279 -19.81 -3.91 -13.10
CA VAL A 279 -18.49 -3.86 -12.42
C VAL A 279 -18.58 -4.23 -10.95
N THR A 280 -19.64 -3.82 -10.24
CA THR A 280 -19.85 -4.17 -8.83
C THR A 280 -20.63 -5.46 -8.62
N ASN A 281 -20.93 -6.19 -9.69
CA ASN A 281 -21.61 -7.48 -9.60
C ASN A 281 -20.74 -8.47 -8.82
N ARG A 282 -21.35 -9.21 -7.89
CA ARG A 282 -20.68 -10.15 -7.00
C ARG A 282 -19.83 -11.21 -7.73
N TRP A 283 -20.26 -11.66 -8.91
CA TRP A 283 -19.60 -12.72 -9.69
C TRP A 283 -18.72 -12.16 -10.82
N LEU A 284 -19.16 -11.07 -11.46
CA LEU A 284 -18.44 -10.46 -12.58
C LEU A 284 -17.38 -9.45 -12.14
N GLY A 285 -17.57 -8.82 -11.01
CA GLY A 285 -16.65 -7.76 -10.54
C GLY A 285 -15.22 -8.24 -10.36
N LEU A 286 -15.01 -9.42 -9.77
CA LEU A 286 -13.67 -9.98 -9.55
C LEU A 286 -12.97 -10.38 -10.87
N PRO A 287 -13.59 -11.11 -11.81
CA PRO A 287 -12.99 -11.37 -13.13
C PRO A 287 -12.69 -10.11 -13.94
N ILE A 288 -13.60 -9.12 -13.96
CA ILE A 288 -13.38 -7.85 -14.66
C ILE A 288 -12.16 -7.14 -14.06
N PHE A 289 -12.10 -7.10 -12.73
CA PHE A 289 -10.96 -6.54 -12.04
C PHE A 289 -9.64 -7.25 -12.39
N ALA A 290 -9.62 -8.58 -12.38
CA ALA A 290 -8.46 -9.36 -12.77
C ALA A 290 -8.01 -9.05 -14.21
N ALA A 291 -8.97 -8.93 -15.14
CA ALA A 291 -8.68 -8.57 -16.52
C ALA A 291 -8.10 -7.15 -16.68
N VAL A 292 -8.68 -6.17 -15.99
CA VAL A 292 -8.19 -4.77 -16.01
C VAL A 292 -6.78 -4.70 -15.43
N MET A 293 -6.52 -5.36 -14.30
CA MET A 293 -5.20 -5.36 -13.69
C MET A 293 -4.17 -6.15 -14.51
N PHE A 294 -4.56 -7.27 -15.10
CA PHE A 294 -3.71 -7.98 -16.04
C PHE A 294 -3.29 -7.06 -17.20
N LEU A 295 -4.22 -6.31 -17.80
CA LEU A 295 -3.89 -5.36 -18.86
C LEU A 295 -2.93 -4.27 -18.38
N VAL A 296 -3.14 -3.70 -17.19
CA VAL A 296 -2.25 -2.69 -16.60
C VAL A 296 -0.84 -3.24 -16.41
N TYR A 297 -0.72 -4.43 -15.84
CA TYR A 297 0.60 -5.06 -15.63
C TYR A 297 1.23 -5.50 -16.94
N TYR A 298 0.47 -6.01 -17.88
CA TYR A 298 0.98 -6.38 -19.18
C TYR A 298 1.60 -5.18 -19.92
N ILE A 299 0.92 -4.03 -19.88
CA ILE A 299 1.44 -2.80 -20.48
C ILE A 299 2.67 -2.28 -19.72
N ALA A 300 2.64 -2.32 -18.39
CA ALA A 300 3.70 -1.74 -17.57
C ALA A 300 4.94 -2.65 -17.42
N MET A 301 4.77 -3.98 -17.45
CA MET A 301 5.84 -4.93 -17.11
C MET A 301 6.33 -5.76 -18.29
N VAL A 302 5.51 -5.91 -19.35
CA VAL A 302 5.83 -6.81 -20.47
C VAL A 302 6.02 -6.06 -21.79
N THR A 303 5.37 -4.91 -21.98
CA THR A 303 5.43 -4.18 -23.24
C THR A 303 6.12 -2.81 -23.06
N VAL A 304 5.33 -1.75 -23.02
CA VAL A 304 5.83 -0.36 -22.99
C VAL A 304 6.80 -0.09 -21.85
N GLY A 305 6.48 -0.61 -20.65
CA GLY A 305 7.33 -0.38 -19.49
C GLY A 305 8.63 -1.18 -19.55
N ALA A 306 8.59 -2.44 -20.01
CA ALA A 306 9.79 -3.26 -20.21
C ALA A 306 10.71 -2.61 -21.24
N SER A 307 10.24 -2.39 -22.47
CA SER A 307 11.08 -1.78 -23.53
C SER A 307 11.69 -0.42 -23.13
N ALA A 308 10.97 0.37 -22.32
CA ALA A 308 11.50 1.63 -21.81
C ALA A 308 12.57 1.43 -20.72
N THR A 309 12.47 0.35 -19.96
CA THR A 309 13.43 -0.05 -18.93
C THR A 309 14.68 -0.66 -19.56
N ASP A 310 14.52 -1.53 -20.55
CA ASP A 310 15.63 -2.12 -21.32
C ASP A 310 16.45 -1.00 -22.00
N TRP A 311 15.76 -0.05 -22.65
CA TRP A 311 16.45 1.13 -23.17
C TRP A 311 17.18 1.95 -22.10
N ALA A 312 16.64 2.06 -20.90
CA ALA A 312 17.30 2.80 -19.83
C ALA A 312 18.50 2.02 -19.24
N ASN A 313 18.36 0.70 -19.08
CA ASN A 313 19.41 -0.15 -18.51
C ASN A 313 20.55 -0.36 -19.51
N ASP A 314 20.24 -0.84 -20.71
CA ASP A 314 21.25 -1.22 -21.70
C ASP A 314 21.76 -0.01 -22.48
N GLY A 315 20.86 0.94 -22.78
CA GLY A 315 21.21 2.15 -23.50
C GLY A 315 21.82 3.23 -22.60
N LEU A 316 21.04 3.79 -21.68
CA LEU A 316 21.49 4.97 -20.91
C LEU A 316 22.50 4.62 -19.81
N PHE A 317 22.29 3.51 -19.09
CA PHE A 317 23.14 3.06 -17.98
C PHE A 317 23.98 1.82 -18.31
N GLY A 318 23.89 1.27 -19.53
CA GLY A 318 24.72 0.24 -20.08
C GLY A 318 25.67 0.80 -21.14
N ASP A 319 25.88 0.06 -22.21
CA ASP A 319 26.86 0.35 -23.24
C ASP A 319 26.49 1.52 -24.16
N GLY A 320 25.19 1.71 -24.41
CA GLY A 320 24.70 2.79 -25.27
C GLY A 320 23.49 2.40 -26.13
N TRP A 321 23.11 3.28 -27.04
CA TRP A 321 21.97 3.03 -27.94
C TRP A 321 22.13 3.72 -29.30
N HIS A 322 21.47 3.15 -30.30
CA HIS A 322 21.37 3.79 -31.61
C HIS A 322 20.33 4.92 -31.59
N LEU A 323 20.73 6.13 -31.95
CA LEU A 323 19.86 7.30 -31.95
C LEU A 323 18.69 7.10 -32.94
N PHE A 324 17.45 7.20 -32.42
CA PHE A 324 16.23 6.91 -33.19
C PHE A 324 16.14 5.49 -33.77
N GLY A 325 16.93 4.53 -33.29
CA GLY A 325 16.98 3.17 -33.80
C GLY A 325 17.68 3.04 -35.15
N ILE A 326 18.42 4.09 -35.60
CA ILE A 326 19.13 4.07 -36.88
C ILE A 326 20.35 3.16 -36.74
N GLY A 327 20.31 2.03 -37.44
CA GLY A 327 21.37 1.01 -37.44
C GLY A 327 21.10 -0.14 -36.42
N SER A 328 20.18 0.01 -35.50
CA SER A 328 19.90 -1.02 -34.49
C SER A 328 19.53 -2.38 -35.10
N ALA A 329 18.67 -2.42 -36.12
CA ALA A 329 18.29 -3.68 -36.77
C ALA A 329 19.46 -4.40 -37.44
N ALA A 330 20.33 -3.65 -38.09
CA ALA A 330 21.49 -4.22 -38.75
C ALA A 330 22.55 -4.70 -37.76
N TYR A 331 22.76 -3.95 -36.71
CA TYR A 331 23.61 -4.36 -35.58
C TYR A 331 23.10 -5.63 -34.92
N ASN A 332 21.82 -5.65 -34.53
CA ASN A 332 21.23 -6.80 -33.82
C ASN A 332 21.30 -8.08 -34.66
N GLU A 333 21.07 -7.99 -35.97
CA GLU A 333 21.18 -9.15 -36.88
C GLU A 333 22.60 -9.73 -36.88
N VAL A 334 23.62 -8.89 -36.97
CA VAL A 334 25.02 -9.35 -36.98
C VAL A 334 25.49 -9.78 -35.58
N ALA A 335 25.06 -9.08 -34.53
CA ALA A 335 25.40 -9.41 -33.13
C ALA A 335 24.77 -10.73 -32.70
N GLU A 336 23.52 -11.00 -33.10
CA GLU A 336 22.83 -12.27 -32.84
C GLU A 336 23.53 -13.42 -33.58
N GLU A 337 23.86 -13.22 -34.86
CA GLU A 337 24.60 -14.21 -35.67
C GLU A 337 26.01 -14.50 -35.13
N TYR A 338 26.71 -13.46 -34.65
CA TYR A 338 28.01 -13.59 -34.00
C TYR A 338 27.89 -14.33 -32.66
N GLY A 339 26.93 -13.96 -31.81
CA GLY A 339 26.69 -14.55 -30.49
C GLY A 339 26.35 -16.05 -30.57
N GLU A 340 25.43 -16.43 -31.49
CA GLU A 340 25.11 -17.84 -31.74
C GLU A 340 26.31 -18.63 -32.20
N ALA A 341 27.08 -18.06 -33.15
CA ALA A 341 28.27 -18.73 -33.64
C ALA A 341 29.38 -18.85 -32.60
N ALA A 342 29.59 -17.82 -31.76
CA ALA A 342 30.54 -17.85 -30.66
C ALA A 342 30.17 -18.90 -29.63
N ALA A 343 28.89 -18.96 -29.21
CA ALA A 343 28.41 -19.95 -28.24
C ALA A 343 28.62 -21.41 -28.73
N ILE A 344 28.41 -21.68 -30.02
CA ILE A 344 28.64 -23.01 -30.58
C ILE A 344 30.14 -23.34 -30.60
N VAL A 345 31.00 -22.39 -30.95
CA VAL A 345 32.47 -22.61 -31.03
C VAL A 345 33.06 -22.77 -29.65
N ASP A 346 32.75 -21.91 -28.71
CA ASP A 346 33.20 -21.99 -27.32
C ASP A 346 32.67 -23.27 -26.64
N GLY A 347 31.39 -23.60 -26.88
CA GLY A 347 30.79 -24.84 -26.40
C GLY A 347 31.47 -26.10 -26.94
N TYR A 348 31.89 -26.10 -28.19
CA TYR A 348 32.68 -27.20 -28.78
C TYR A 348 34.06 -27.32 -28.12
N GLU A 349 34.77 -26.20 -27.92
CA GLU A 349 36.08 -26.17 -27.29
C GLU A 349 36.04 -26.74 -25.86
N VAL A 350 35.04 -26.31 -25.06
CA VAL A 350 34.79 -26.80 -23.73
C VAL A 350 34.45 -28.31 -23.74
N TYR A 351 33.56 -28.74 -24.65
CA TYR A 351 33.18 -30.14 -24.77
C TYR A 351 34.39 -31.03 -25.10
N VAL A 352 35.30 -30.59 -26.01
CA VAL A 352 36.49 -31.32 -26.40
C VAL A 352 37.52 -31.39 -25.28
N GLU A 353 37.67 -30.33 -24.48
CA GLU A 353 38.55 -30.34 -23.31
C GLU A 353 38.10 -31.39 -22.27
N GLU A 354 36.77 -31.50 -22.04
CA GLU A 354 36.24 -32.43 -21.02
C GLU A 354 36.07 -33.85 -21.50
N ASN A 355 35.59 -34.04 -22.74
CA ASN A 355 35.14 -35.36 -23.22
C ASN A 355 35.98 -35.92 -24.42
N GLY A 356 36.88 -35.12 -25.00
CA GLY A 356 37.57 -35.45 -26.23
C GLY A 356 36.67 -35.24 -27.46
N GLU A 357 37.22 -35.52 -28.67
CA GLU A 357 36.46 -35.39 -29.89
C GLU A 357 35.17 -36.21 -29.91
N PRO A 358 34.03 -35.68 -30.30
CA PRO A 358 32.74 -36.38 -30.25
C PRO A 358 32.69 -37.49 -31.30
N ALA A 359 32.58 -38.75 -30.82
CA ALA A 359 32.60 -39.94 -31.67
C ALA A 359 31.39 -40.05 -32.64
N ASP A 360 30.25 -39.46 -32.23
CA ASP A 360 28.99 -39.45 -32.98
C ASP A 360 28.79 -38.16 -33.79
N GLY A 361 29.81 -37.24 -33.83
CA GLY A 361 29.74 -35.98 -34.52
C GLY A 361 28.73 -35.01 -33.96
N ARG A 362 28.26 -35.20 -32.69
CA ARG A 362 27.36 -34.32 -31.98
C ARG A 362 27.95 -33.95 -30.65
N PHE A 363 27.74 -32.74 -30.19
CA PHE A 363 28.12 -32.27 -28.86
C PHE A 363 27.01 -31.43 -28.27
N THR A 364 26.98 -31.38 -26.93
CA THR A 364 26.08 -30.50 -26.18
C THR A 364 26.86 -29.30 -25.68
N TYR A 365 26.28 -28.13 -25.78
CA TYR A 365 26.82 -26.89 -25.26
C TYR A 365 25.77 -26.18 -24.42
N GLU A 366 26.21 -25.33 -23.50
CA GLU A 366 25.37 -24.61 -22.58
C GLU A 366 25.18 -23.17 -23.07
N ILE A 367 23.91 -22.70 -23.07
CA ILE A 367 23.57 -21.30 -23.28
C ILE A 367 23.07 -20.75 -21.96
N GLU A 368 23.68 -19.70 -21.44
CA GLU A 368 23.27 -19.03 -20.21
C GLU A 368 22.42 -17.79 -20.53
N ASP A 369 21.23 -17.71 -19.90
CA ASP A 369 20.36 -16.53 -19.95
C ASP A 369 20.88 -15.45 -19.00
N GLU A 370 21.26 -14.29 -19.52
CA GLU A 370 21.92 -13.22 -18.76
C GLU A 370 21.06 -12.67 -17.59
N GLU A 371 19.73 -12.69 -17.68
CA GLU A 371 18.86 -12.16 -16.62
C GLU A 371 18.62 -13.14 -15.49
N THR A 372 18.45 -14.41 -15.84
CA THR A 372 18.08 -15.47 -14.87
C THR A 372 19.24 -16.35 -14.49
N LEU A 373 20.36 -16.28 -15.20
CA LEU A 373 21.50 -17.21 -15.14
C LEU A 373 21.05 -18.67 -15.39
N ALA A 374 19.96 -18.84 -16.11
CA ALA A 374 19.45 -20.14 -16.47
C ALA A 374 20.29 -20.73 -17.60
N VAL A 375 20.81 -21.91 -17.37
CA VAL A 375 21.57 -22.65 -18.37
C VAL A 375 20.64 -23.60 -19.10
N SER A 376 20.61 -23.51 -20.44
CA SER A 376 19.93 -24.46 -21.31
C SER A 376 20.96 -25.26 -22.09
N GLU A 377 20.83 -26.58 -22.10
CA GLU A 377 21.67 -27.46 -22.93
C GLU A 377 21.10 -27.53 -24.34
N GLU A 378 21.90 -27.13 -25.33
CA GLU A 378 21.58 -27.34 -26.73
C GLU A 378 22.56 -28.34 -27.38
N THR A 379 22.12 -28.97 -28.46
CA THR A 379 22.93 -29.98 -29.18
C THR A 379 23.27 -29.48 -30.56
N ALA A 380 24.54 -29.39 -30.87
CA ALA A 380 25.03 -29.06 -32.17
C ALA A 380 25.80 -30.20 -32.83
N THR A 381 25.98 -30.15 -34.12
CA THR A 381 26.79 -31.08 -34.91
C THR A 381 28.14 -30.49 -35.27
N LEU A 382 29.10 -31.33 -35.70
CA LEU A 382 30.38 -30.84 -36.25
C LEU A 382 30.20 -29.97 -37.47
N GLU A 383 29.11 -30.15 -38.25
CA GLU A 383 28.77 -29.33 -39.40
C GLU A 383 28.31 -27.94 -38.94
N ASP A 384 27.55 -27.86 -37.81
CA ASP A 384 27.15 -26.59 -37.18
C ASP A 384 28.39 -25.84 -36.62
N TYR A 385 29.34 -26.55 -36.02
CA TYR A 385 30.60 -25.97 -35.56
C TYR A 385 31.45 -25.40 -36.71
N GLU A 386 31.61 -26.16 -37.83
CA GLU A 386 32.34 -25.65 -38.99
C GLU A 386 31.64 -24.44 -39.60
N ALA A 387 30.32 -24.44 -39.66
CA ALA A 387 29.52 -23.30 -40.12
C ALA A 387 29.69 -22.09 -39.20
N ALA A 388 29.56 -22.29 -37.89
CA ALA A 388 29.75 -21.24 -36.87
C ALA A 388 31.15 -20.62 -36.92
N LYS A 389 32.17 -21.47 -37.07
CA LYS A 389 33.55 -21.02 -37.24
C LYS A 389 33.78 -20.23 -38.54
N ALA A 390 33.10 -20.59 -39.63
CA ALA A 390 33.14 -19.84 -40.87
C ALA A 390 32.44 -18.48 -40.72
N THR A 391 31.32 -18.42 -40.04
CA THR A 391 30.59 -17.18 -39.69
C THR A 391 31.47 -16.23 -38.85
N LEU A 392 32.13 -16.74 -37.80
CA LEU A 392 33.07 -15.92 -37.02
C LEU A 392 34.27 -15.42 -37.82
N GLN A 393 34.74 -16.21 -38.83
CA GLN A 393 35.81 -15.74 -39.72
C GLN A 393 35.33 -14.71 -40.75
N GLU A 394 34.05 -14.72 -41.12
CA GLU A 394 33.44 -13.77 -42.02
C GLU A 394 33.16 -12.44 -41.33
N ILE A 395 32.64 -12.47 -40.12
CA ILE A 395 32.35 -11.27 -39.30
C ILE A 395 33.66 -10.66 -38.76
N GLY A 396 34.61 -11.50 -38.37
CA GLY A 396 35.96 -11.13 -37.88
C GLY A 396 35.99 -10.83 -36.41
N GLU A 397 35.98 -9.59 -36.01
CA GLU A 397 35.95 -9.16 -34.59
C GLU A 397 34.50 -9.01 -34.14
N GLU A 398 34.28 -9.04 -32.82
CA GLU A 398 32.98 -8.78 -32.23
C GLU A 398 32.38 -7.46 -32.74
N PRO A 399 31.12 -7.43 -33.22
CA PRO A 399 30.54 -6.27 -33.86
C PRO A 399 30.51 -5.05 -32.94
N ASP A 400 31.16 -3.94 -33.32
CA ASP A 400 31.06 -2.67 -32.60
C ASP A 400 29.77 -1.95 -32.98
N PRO A 401 28.87 -1.68 -32.02
CA PRO A 401 27.63 -0.94 -32.28
C PRO A 401 27.85 0.39 -33.02
N ALA A 402 29.00 1.05 -32.82
CA ALA A 402 29.32 2.33 -33.42
C ALA A 402 29.48 2.27 -34.94
N ASP A 403 29.75 1.10 -35.50
CA ASP A 403 29.96 0.91 -36.97
C ASP A 403 28.64 0.81 -37.75
N TYR A 404 27.51 0.55 -37.04
CA TYR A 404 26.21 0.26 -37.65
C TYR A 404 25.25 1.44 -37.71
N GLY A 405 25.66 2.66 -37.32
CA GLY A 405 24.76 3.82 -37.38
C GLY A 405 25.17 4.96 -36.47
N VAL A 406 24.19 5.71 -35.98
CA VAL A 406 24.46 6.81 -35.05
C VAL A 406 24.40 6.27 -33.60
N TRP A 407 25.55 5.85 -33.11
CA TRP A 407 25.69 5.32 -31.75
C TRP A 407 25.87 6.43 -30.73
N VAL A 408 25.14 6.32 -29.60
CA VAL A 408 25.30 7.18 -28.43
C VAL A 408 25.77 6.32 -27.27
N PRO A 409 27.01 6.46 -26.82
CA PRO A 409 27.54 5.67 -25.72
C PRO A 409 26.79 5.96 -24.42
N GLY A 410 26.61 4.94 -23.60
CA GLY A 410 25.99 5.05 -22.32
C GLY A 410 26.75 5.90 -21.31
N VAL A 411 26.11 6.28 -20.22
CA VAL A 411 26.72 7.09 -19.15
C VAL A 411 27.94 6.40 -18.53
N PRO A 412 27.91 5.07 -18.24
CA PRO A 412 29.09 4.35 -17.75
C PRO A 412 30.30 4.48 -18.69
N VAL A 413 30.11 4.20 -19.96
CA VAL A 413 31.16 4.25 -20.98
C VAL A 413 31.78 5.65 -21.11
N LEU A 414 30.94 6.70 -21.07
CA LEU A 414 31.41 8.09 -21.07
C LEU A 414 32.26 8.43 -19.85
N ILE A 415 31.84 7.97 -18.69
CA ILE A 415 32.55 8.20 -17.43
C ILE A 415 33.84 7.41 -17.42
N GLU A 416 33.83 6.16 -17.83
CA GLU A 416 35.01 5.29 -17.99
C GLU A 416 36.06 5.92 -18.88
N SER A 417 35.67 6.34 -20.09
CA SER A 417 36.54 7.05 -21.01
C SER A 417 37.17 8.34 -20.43
N ALA A 418 36.40 9.02 -19.58
CA ALA A 418 36.90 10.22 -18.88
C ALA A 418 37.89 9.88 -17.77
N LEU A 419 37.66 8.78 -17.03
CA LEU A 419 38.54 8.31 -15.97
C LEU A 419 39.85 7.77 -16.52
N ASP A 420 39.80 7.05 -17.65
CA ASP A 420 40.99 6.53 -18.37
C ASP A 420 41.88 7.67 -18.85
N LYS A 421 41.30 8.70 -19.48
CA LYS A 421 42.03 9.92 -19.87
C LYS A 421 42.63 10.66 -18.69
N GLY A 422 42.01 10.55 -17.48
CA GLY A 422 42.48 11.14 -16.26
C GLY A 422 43.54 10.31 -15.53
N ASN A 423 43.91 9.12 -15.97
CA ASN A 423 44.78 8.15 -15.28
C ASN A 423 44.38 7.94 -13.81
N CYS A 424 43.12 7.73 -13.55
CA CYS A 424 42.59 7.54 -12.21
C CYS A 424 43.07 6.22 -11.59
N ALA A 425 43.24 6.21 -10.26
CA ALA A 425 43.58 4.99 -9.53
C ALA A 425 42.46 3.95 -9.63
N GLU A 426 42.78 2.66 -9.73
CA GLU A 426 41.83 1.55 -9.87
C GLU A 426 40.73 1.57 -8.84
N TRP A 427 41.06 1.78 -7.56
CA TRP A 427 40.06 1.85 -6.50
C TRP A 427 39.04 2.99 -6.67
N LEU A 428 39.46 4.11 -7.28
CA LEU A 428 38.59 5.25 -7.54
C LEU A 428 37.72 4.98 -8.78
N ARG A 429 38.26 4.28 -9.77
CA ARG A 429 37.53 3.82 -10.95
C ARG A 429 36.40 2.88 -10.52
N GLY A 430 36.71 1.83 -9.72
CA GLY A 430 35.71 0.91 -9.21
C GLY A 430 34.66 1.59 -8.33
N LEU A 431 35.05 2.52 -7.44
CA LEU A 431 34.10 3.28 -6.64
C LEU A 431 33.12 4.09 -7.49
N ILE A 432 33.62 4.71 -8.59
CA ILE A 432 32.78 5.55 -9.44
C ILE A 432 31.90 4.68 -10.34
N LEU A 433 32.45 3.68 -11.03
CA LEU A 433 31.70 2.83 -11.95
C LEU A 433 30.79 1.85 -11.22
N ASP A 434 31.36 0.98 -10.37
CA ASP A 434 30.60 -0.11 -9.75
C ASP A 434 29.83 0.35 -8.51
N GLY A 435 30.39 1.32 -7.75
CA GLY A 435 29.74 1.83 -6.54
C GLY A 435 28.68 2.89 -6.82
N ILE A 436 28.98 3.90 -7.64
CA ILE A 436 28.11 5.07 -7.86
C ILE A 436 27.26 4.89 -9.11
N VAL A 437 27.91 4.66 -10.27
CA VAL A 437 27.19 4.64 -11.56
C VAL A 437 26.28 3.43 -11.67
N ALA A 438 26.78 2.25 -11.34
CA ALA A 438 25.97 1.04 -11.30
C ALA A 438 24.83 1.16 -10.27
N GLY A 439 25.10 1.71 -9.08
CA GLY A 439 24.09 1.94 -8.04
C GLY A 439 23.00 2.96 -8.45
N VAL A 440 23.38 4.02 -9.15
CA VAL A 440 22.43 5.00 -9.71
C VAL A 440 21.67 4.39 -10.89
N GLY A 441 22.35 3.65 -11.76
CA GLY A 441 21.79 2.94 -12.91
C GLY A 441 20.70 1.97 -12.49
N ALA A 442 20.99 1.11 -11.53
CA ALA A 442 20.01 0.16 -10.98
C ALA A 442 18.73 0.82 -10.47
N VAL A 443 18.79 2.07 -9.97
CA VAL A 443 17.59 2.80 -9.54
C VAL A 443 16.89 3.47 -10.69
N LEU A 444 17.63 4.17 -11.54
CA LEU A 444 17.06 4.98 -12.62
C LEU A 444 16.60 4.13 -13.79
N GLY A 445 17.21 2.96 -13.99
CA GLY A 445 16.80 1.99 -14.98
C GLY A 445 15.34 1.54 -14.80
N PHE A 446 14.87 1.36 -13.57
CA PHE A 446 13.47 0.99 -13.30
C PHE A 446 12.48 2.16 -13.30
N VAL A 447 12.94 3.41 -13.37
CA VAL A 447 12.05 4.58 -13.35
C VAL A 447 11.06 4.59 -14.51
N PRO A 448 11.41 4.29 -15.76
CA PRO A 448 10.46 4.29 -16.87
C PRO A 448 9.29 3.35 -16.66
N GLN A 449 9.54 2.10 -16.26
CA GLN A 449 8.52 1.10 -15.96
C GLN A 449 7.58 1.56 -14.83
N MET A 450 8.18 2.14 -13.79
CA MET A 450 7.42 2.68 -12.66
C MET A 450 6.56 3.88 -13.06
N LEU A 451 7.03 4.75 -13.96
CA LEU A 451 6.23 5.88 -14.45
C LEU A 451 5.04 5.40 -15.29
N VAL A 452 5.21 4.38 -16.13
CA VAL A 452 4.13 3.77 -16.90
C VAL A 452 3.08 3.17 -15.95
N LEU A 453 3.54 2.42 -14.93
CA LEU A 453 2.63 1.86 -13.91
C LEU A 453 1.87 2.96 -13.15
N PHE A 454 2.56 4.01 -12.70
CA PHE A 454 1.91 5.13 -12.00
C PHE A 454 0.92 5.87 -12.88
N LEU A 455 1.21 6.03 -14.18
CA LEU A 455 0.32 6.65 -15.15
C LEU A 455 -0.99 5.89 -15.27
N LEU A 456 -0.91 4.57 -15.46
CA LEU A 456 -2.09 3.71 -15.60
C LEU A 456 -2.90 3.63 -14.30
N LEU A 457 -2.22 3.49 -13.15
CA LEU A 457 -2.90 3.48 -11.86
C LEU A 457 -3.54 4.82 -11.52
N ALA A 458 -2.88 5.95 -11.82
CA ALA A 458 -3.45 7.28 -11.64
C ALA A 458 -4.69 7.50 -12.52
N ALA A 459 -4.68 6.96 -13.75
CA ALA A 459 -5.85 7.01 -14.64
C ALA A 459 -7.02 6.20 -14.08
N LEU A 460 -6.78 5.00 -13.54
CA LEU A 460 -7.81 4.16 -12.90
C LEU A 460 -8.34 4.78 -11.59
N GLU A 461 -7.49 5.47 -10.86
CA GLU A 461 -7.87 6.18 -9.64
C GLU A 461 -8.72 7.42 -9.98
N ASP A 462 -8.26 8.25 -10.91
CA ASP A 462 -8.96 9.48 -11.33
C ASP A 462 -10.34 9.17 -11.94
N CYS A 463 -10.48 8.10 -12.76
CA CYS A 463 -11.79 7.72 -13.30
C CYS A 463 -12.76 7.12 -12.26
N GLY A 464 -12.32 6.86 -11.03
CA GLY A 464 -13.14 6.33 -9.94
C GLY A 464 -13.28 4.80 -9.91
N TYR A 465 -12.54 4.05 -10.75
CA TYR A 465 -12.61 2.59 -10.79
C TYR A 465 -12.08 1.93 -9.50
N MET A 466 -11.01 2.48 -8.91
CA MET A 466 -10.40 1.92 -7.71
C MET A 466 -11.35 1.91 -6.49
N ALA A 467 -12.25 2.87 -6.39
CA ALA A 467 -13.26 2.92 -5.33
C ALA A 467 -14.23 1.72 -5.39
N ARG A 468 -14.60 1.28 -6.61
CA ARG A 468 -15.49 0.11 -6.82
C ARG A 468 -14.84 -1.19 -6.38
N ILE A 469 -13.56 -1.32 -6.67
CA ILE A 469 -12.78 -2.51 -6.27
C ILE A 469 -12.69 -2.60 -4.75
N ALA A 470 -12.36 -1.48 -4.09
CA ALA A 470 -12.32 -1.42 -2.64
C ALA A 470 -13.68 -1.83 -2.03
N PHE A 471 -14.79 -1.40 -2.63
CA PHE A 471 -16.15 -1.77 -2.21
C PHE A 471 -16.44 -3.28 -2.36
N ILE A 472 -16.09 -3.89 -3.52
CA ILE A 472 -16.33 -5.31 -3.75
C ILE A 472 -15.56 -6.18 -2.75
N LEU A 473 -14.33 -5.79 -2.46
CA LEU A 473 -13.42 -6.57 -1.64
C LEU A 473 -13.53 -6.29 -0.14
N ASP A 474 -14.23 -5.23 0.25
CA ASP A 474 -14.38 -4.86 1.67
C ASP A 474 -14.96 -6.01 2.50
N ARG A 475 -16.01 -6.67 2.02
CA ARG A 475 -16.63 -7.81 2.71
C ARG A 475 -15.68 -8.98 2.92
N LEU A 476 -14.76 -9.22 1.97
CA LEU A 476 -13.76 -10.29 2.06
C LEU A 476 -12.67 -9.93 3.07
N PHE A 477 -12.13 -8.71 2.97
CA PHE A 477 -10.99 -8.26 3.78
C PHE A 477 -11.38 -8.03 5.25
N ARG A 478 -12.60 -7.57 5.52
CA ARG A 478 -13.12 -7.45 6.90
C ARG A 478 -13.08 -8.76 7.67
N ARG A 479 -13.36 -9.90 7.01
CA ARG A 479 -13.25 -11.22 7.66
C ARG A 479 -11.85 -11.52 8.16
N PHE A 480 -10.83 -10.94 7.53
CA PHE A 480 -9.43 -11.08 7.93
C PHE A 480 -8.94 -9.94 8.82
N GLY A 481 -9.85 -9.02 9.23
CA GLY A 481 -9.51 -7.89 10.08
C GLY A 481 -8.82 -6.72 9.40
N LEU A 482 -8.88 -6.69 8.06
CA LEU A 482 -8.37 -5.60 7.22
C LEU A 482 -9.55 -4.87 6.56
N SER A 483 -9.41 -3.57 6.31
CA SER A 483 -10.42 -2.83 5.53
C SER A 483 -10.32 -3.18 4.04
N GLY A 484 -11.41 -3.04 3.29
CA GLY A 484 -11.40 -3.26 1.83
C GLY A 484 -10.43 -2.33 1.10
N LYS A 485 -10.16 -1.15 1.65
CA LYS A 485 -9.14 -0.22 1.13
C LYS A 485 -7.72 -0.80 1.21
N SER A 486 -7.45 -1.76 2.10
CA SER A 486 -6.14 -2.41 2.25
C SER A 486 -5.75 -3.26 1.04
N PHE A 487 -6.73 -3.72 0.26
CA PHE A 487 -6.47 -4.50 -0.94
C PHE A 487 -5.72 -3.71 -2.03
N ILE A 488 -6.03 -2.42 -2.19
CA ILE A 488 -5.40 -1.56 -3.20
C ILE A 488 -3.87 -1.49 -3.01
N PRO A 489 -3.35 -1.14 -1.81
CA PRO A 489 -1.93 -1.22 -1.51
C PRO A 489 -1.28 -2.58 -1.79
N MET A 490 -1.96 -3.67 -1.41
CA MET A 490 -1.44 -5.02 -1.59
C MET A 490 -1.34 -5.41 -3.07
N LEU A 491 -2.35 -5.05 -3.85
CA LEU A 491 -2.34 -5.28 -5.28
C LEU A 491 -1.23 -4.49 -5.97
N ILE A 492 -1.15 -3.19 -5.71
CA ILE A 492 -0.07 -2.35 -6.27
C ILE A 492 1.31 -2.91 -5.85
N GLY A 493 1.39 -3.49 -4.65
CA GLY A 493 2.58 -4.15 -4.11
C GLY A 493 3.06 -5.35 -4.93
N THR A 494 2.19 -6.01 -5.73
CA THR A 494 2.62 -7.10 -6.63
C THR A 494 3.53 -6.60 -7.76
N GLY A 495 3.35 -5.37 -8.22
CA GLY A 495 4.28 -4.73 -9.15
C GLY A 495 5.52 -4.20 -8.42
N CYS A 496 5.30 -3.33 -7.44
CA CYS A 496 6.38 -2.78 -6.62
C CYS A 496 5.87 -2.44 -5.21
N GLY A 497 6.65 -2.81 -4.18
CA GLY A 497 6.30 -2.56 -2.78
C GLY A 497 6.22 -1.08 -2.41
N ILE A 498 7.02 -0.20 -3.05
CA ILE A 498 7.09 1.22 -2.73
C ILE A 498 5.75 1.93 -3.00
N PRO A 499 5.20 1.90 -4.24
CA PRO A 499 3.90 2.49 -4.51
C PRO A 499 2.77 1.79 -3.74
N GLY A 500 2.88 0.47 -3.50
CA GLY A 500 1.95 -0.26 -2.66
C GLY A 500 1.88 0.34 -1.25
N ILE A 501 3.02 0.56 -0.59
CA ILE A 501 3.08 1.20 0.73
C ILE A 501 2.54 2.63 0.67
N MET A 502 2.90 3.41 -0.35
CA MET A 502 2.42 4.80 -0.51
C MET A 502 0.91 4.88 -0.71
N ALA A 503 0.31 3.91 -1.39
CA ALA A 503 -1.14 3.83 -1.59
C ALA A 503 -1.91 3.64 -0.28
N SER A 504 -1.26 3.18 0.80
CA SER A 504 -1.89 3.05 2.12
C SER A 504 -2.40 4.37 2.72
N ARG A 505 -2.00 5.51 2.16
CA ARG A 505 -2.53 6.85 2.53
C ARG A 505 -4.03 7.00 2.32
N THR A 506 -4.61 6.20 1.43
CA THR A 506 -6.06 6.19 1.19
C THR A 506 -6.83 5.55 2.32
N ILE A 507 -6.15 4.90 3.27
CA ILE A 507 -6.74 4.26 4.45
C ILE A 507 -6.78 5.28 5.59
N GLU A 508 -7.97 5.67 5.98
CA GLU A 508 -8.20 6.70 7.00
C GLU A 508 -7.89 6.20 8.41
N ASN A 509 -8.25 4.95 8.71
CA ASN A 509 -7.97 4.35 10.01
C ASN A 509 -6.47 4.06 10.16
N GLU A 510 -5.84 4.66 11.16
CA GLU A 510 -4.39 4.56 11.38
C GLU A 510 -3.94 3.13 11.72
N ARG A 511 -4.77 2.33 12.41
CA ARG A 511 -4.48 0.93 12.74
C ARG A 511 -4.46 0.08 11.47
N ASP A 512 -5.51 0.18 10.65
CA ASP A 512 -5.64 -0.55 9.38
C ASP A 512 -4.54 -0.15 8.42
N ARG A 513 -4.20 1.14 8.36
CA ARG A 513 -3.09 1.66 7.57
C ARG A 513 -1.76 1.04 7.99
N ARG A 514 -1.46 1.00 9.29
CA ARG A 514 -0.24 0.39 9.82
C ARG A 514 -0.18 -1.11 9.54
N MET A 515 -1.29 -1.84 9.75
CA MET A 515 -1.36 -3.26 9.42
C MET A 515 -1.12 -3.50 7.93
N THR A 516 -1.74 -2.70 7.06
CA THR A 516 -1.57 -2.78 5.61
C THR A 516 -0.12 -2.53 5.22
N ILE A 517 0.53 -1.48 5.75
CA ILE A 517 1.95 -1.19 5.48
C ILE A 517 2.83 -2.38 5.86
N MET A 518 2.56 -3.03 7.00
CA MET A 518 3.36 -4.17 7.49
C MET A 518 3.20 -5.43 6.64
N THR A 519 2.07 -5.60 5.97
CA THR A 519 1.74 -6.85 5.26
C THR A 519 1.81 -6.73 3.74
N THR A 520 1.76 -5.52 3.18
CA THR A 520 1.75 -5.28 1.72
C THR A 520 2.94 -5.91 1.00
N THR A 521 4.12 -5.94 1.62
CA THR A 521 5.36 -6.42 0.99
C THR A 521 5.55 -7.93 1.07
N PHE A 522 4.63 -8.69 1.65
CA PHE A 522 4.68 -10.15 1.66
C PHE A 522 4.37 -10.76 0.29
N ILE A 523 3.59 -10.08 -0.54
CA ILE A 523 3.40 -10.50 -1.93
C ILE A 523 4.69 -10.27 -2.72
N PRO A 524 5.08 -11.22 -3.60
CA PRO A 524 6.21 -11.01 -4.51
C PRO A 524 5.99 -9.78 -5.39
N CYS A 525 6.98 -8.90 -5.45
CA CYS A 525 7.04 -7.82 -6.43
C CYS A 525 7.89 -8.24 -7.64
N GLY A 526 7.87 -7.46 -8.72
CA GLY A 526 8.65 -7.74 -9.94
C GLY A 526 10.12 -8.04 -9.68
N ALA A 527 10.78 -7.27 -8.80
CA ALA A 527 12.18 -7.46 -8.39
C ALA A 527 12.48 -8.79 -7.67
N LYS A 528 11.47 -9.52 -7.22
CA LYS A 528 11.64 -10.86 -6.62
C LYS A 528 11.50 -11.99 -7.63
N VAL A 529 10.96 -11.72 -8.82
CA VAL A 529 10.67 -12.75 -9.83
C VAL A 529 11.94 -13.44 -10.35
N PRO A 530 13.01 -12.73 -10.74
CA PRO A 530 14.24 -13.35 -11.19
C PRO A 530 14.84 -14.28 -10.13
N PHE A 531 14.85 -13.86 -8.87
CA PHE A 531 15.31 -14.69 -7.76
C PHE A 531 14.45 -15.95 -7.58
N ILE A 532 13.13 -15.85 -7.70
CA ILE A 532 12.22 -17.01 -7.63
C ILE A 532 12.50 -17.95 -8.82
N ALA A 533 12.71 -17.42 -10.02
CA ALA A 533 13.02 -18.17 -11.22
C ALA A 533 14.36 -18.89 -11.11
N MET A 534 15.41 -18.21 -10.62
CA MET A 534 16.73 -18.79 -10.39
C MET A 534 16.68 -19.99 -9.44
N ILE A 535 16.03 -19.86 -8.27
CA ILE A 535 15.90 -20.97 -7.32
C ILE A 535 15.03 -22.10 -7.89
N ALA A 536 13.97 -21.78 -8.62
CA ALA A 536 13.12 -22.78 -9.29
C ALA A 536 13.88 -23.51 -10.40
N GLY A 537 14.70 -22.82 -11.19
CA GLY A 537 15.54 -23.40 -12.22
C GLY A 537 16.64 -24.28 -11.68
N ALA A 538 17.49 -23.73 -10.82
CA ALA A 538 18.68 -24.39 -10.31
C ALA A 538 18.38 -25.68 -9.50
N ILE A 539 17.31 -25.71 -8.72
CA ILE A 539 17.09 -26.77 -7.72
C ILE A 539 15.84 -27.60 -8.00
N PHE A 540 14.85 -27.02 -8.68
CA PHE A 540 13.57 -27.67 -8.94
C PHE A 540 13.29 -27.93 -10.43
N GLY A 541 14.32 -27.84 -11.28
CA GLY A 541 14.23 -28.13 -12.73
C GLY A 541 13.21 -27.25 -13.46
N GLY A 542 13.15 -25.97 -13.14
CA GLY A 542 12.24 -25.02 -13.78
C GLY A 542 10.77 -25.16 -13.39
N SER A 543 10.46 -25.81 -12.26
CA SER A 543 9.08 -26.12 -11.86
C SER A 543 8.22 -24.86 -11.64
N ALA A 544 7.24 -24.65 -12.50
CA ALA A 544 6.25 -23.58 -12.39
C ALA A 544 5.47 -23.60 -11.05
N TRP A 545 5.37 -24.76 -10.39
CA TRP A 545 4.71 -24.88 -9.09
C TRP A 545 5.45 -24.13 -7.98
N VAL A 546 6.78 -24.08 -8.03
CA VAL A 546 7.60 -23.36 -7.05
C VAL A 546 7.32 -21.85 -7.18
N ALA A 547 7.37 -21.31 -8.38
CA ALA A 547 7.06 -19.91 -8.63
C ALA A 547 5.63 -19.56 -8.21
N THR A 548 4.65 -20.39 -8.60
CA THR A 548 3.24 -20.18 -8.22
C THR A 548 3.05 -20.25 -6.70
N SER A 549 3.70 -21.20 -6.02
CA SER A 549 3.61 -21.36 -4.56
C SER A 549 4.10 -20.12 -3.81
N ALA A 550 5.10 -19.40 -4.32
CA ALA A 550 5.61 -18.16 -3.71
C ALA A 550 4.52 -17.09 -3.60
N TYR A 551 3.67 -16.93 -4.62
CA TYR A 551 2.54 -16.01 -4.57
C TYR A 551 1.48 -16.45 -3.56
N PHE A 552 1.15 -17.74 -3.52
CA PHE A 552 0.19 -18.26 -2.53
C PHE A 552 0.70 -18.14 -1.10
N ILE A 553 1.99 -18.34 -0.85
CA ILE A 553 2.60 -18.12 0.46
C ILE A 553 2.52 -16.66 0.85
N GLY A 554 2.81 -15.73 -0.07
CA GLY A 554 2.67 -14.31 0.17
C GLY A 554 1.23 -13.91 0.55
N MET A 555 0.24 -14.41 -0.18
CA MET A 555 -1.18 -14.18 0.15
C MET A 555 -1.58 -14.80 1.50
N ALA A 556 -1.16 -16.03 1.77
CA ALA A 556 -1.42 -16.69 3.05
C ALA A 556 -0.75 -15.93 4.21
N ALA A 557 0.46 -15.43 4.02
CA ALA A 557 1.18 -14.61 5.00
C ALA A 557 0.41 -13.33 5.35
N ILE A 558 -0.19 -12.66 4.36
CA ILE A 558 -1.03 -11.46 4.59
C ILE A 558 -2.25 -11.80 5.44
N VAL A 559 -2.98 -12.86 5.07
CA VAL A 559 -4.19 -13.29 5.77
C VAL A 559 -3.87 -13.70 7.21
N ILE A 560 -2.86 -14.55 7.40
CA ILE A 560 -2.43 -15.03 8.72
C ILE A 560 -1.98 -13.85 9.59
N SER A 561 -1.13 -12.96 9.04
CA SER A 561 -0.65 -11.78 9.75
C SER A 561 -1.79 -10.82 10.10
N GLY A 562 -2.75 -10.59 9.19
CA GLY A 562 -3.91 -9.75 9.44
C GLY A 562 -4.72 -10.26 10.64
N ILE A 563 -5.05 -11.57 10.64
CA ILE A 563 -5.78 -12.20 11.75
C ILE A 563 -4.99 -12.15 13.06
N MET A 564 -3.69 -12.45 13.03
CA MET A 564 -2.84 -12.44 14.23
C MET A 564 -2.66 -11.02 14.80
N LEU A 565 -2.38 -10.04 13.96
CA LEU A 565 -2.18 -8.66 14.39
C LEU A 565 -3.46 -8.07 14.98
N LYS A 566 -4.63 -8.29 14.36
CA LYS A 566 -5.93 -7.85 14.88
C LYS A 566 -6.16 -8.33 16.33
N LYS A 567 -5.66 -9.50 16.71
CA LYS A 567 -5.81 -10.07 18.06
C LYS A 567 -4.81 -9.52 19.08
N THR A 568 -3.93 -8.64 18.69
CA THR A 568 -3.00 -7.98 19.61
C THR A 568 -3.58 -6.67 20.14
N LYS A 569 -3.26 -6.28 21.38
CA LYS A 569 -3.74 -5.04 22.00
C LYS A 569 -3.46 -3.77 21.18
N ARG A 570 -2.39 -3.78 20.35
CA ARG A 570 -2.00 -2.62 19.55
C ARG A 570 -2.86 -2.40 18.31
N PHE A 571 -3.51 -3.46 17.81
CA PHE A 571 -4.31 -3.46 16.59
C PHE A 571 -5.75 -3.94 16.81
N ALA A 572 -6.12 -4.18 18.08
CA ALA A 572 -7.47 -4.56 18.44
C ALA A 572 -8.47 -3.43 18.11
N GLY A 573 -9.63 -3.79 17.58
CA GLY A 573 -10.71 -2.89 17.19
C GLY A 573 -11.36 -3.32 15.88
N GLU A 574 -12.61 -2.93 15.63
CA GLU A 574 -13.29 -3.20 14.37
C GLU A 574 -12.64 -2.40 13.21
N PRO A 575 -12.50 -2.98 12.01
CA PRO A 575 -12.11 -2.22 10.83
C PRO A 575 -13.18 -1.17 10.56
N ALA A 576 -12.73 0.05 10.19
CA ALA A 576 -13.64 1.15 9.89
C ALA A 576 -14.67 0.71 8.82
N PRO A 577 -15.97 0.97 9.03
CA PRO A 577 -16.99 0.64 8.05
C PRO A 577 -16.70 1.38 6.73
N PHE A 578 -16.85 0.67 5.63
CA PHE A 578 -16.65 1.25 4.31
C PHE A 578 -17.87 2.10 3.93
N VAL A 579 -17.92 3.31 4.47
CA VAL A 579 -18.94 4.31 4.15
C VAL A 579 -18.37 5.20 3.03
N MET A 580 -18.48 4.77 1.79
CA MET A 580 -18.06 5.58 0.65
C MET A 580 -19.06 5.44 -0.49
N GLU A 581 -19.64 6.58 -0.88
CA GLU A 581 -20.33 6.65 -2.18
C GLU A 581 -19.33 6.40 -3.29
N LEU A 582 -19.74 5.64 -4.29
CA LEU A 582 -18.95 5.45 -5.48
C LEU A 582 -19.00 6.76 -6.30
N PRO A 583 -17.88 7.48 -6.49
CA PRO A 583 -17.86 8.69 -7.27
C PRO A 583 -18.37 8.41 -8.70
N ALA A 584 -19.09 9.34 -9.34
CA ALA A 584 -19.50 9.12 -10.72
C ALA A 584 -18.28 8.89 -11.63
N TYR A 585 -18.41 7.98 -12.60
CA TYR A 585 -17.35 7.79 -13.60
C TYR A 585 -17.16 9.06 -14.41
N HIS A 586 -15.92 9.45 -14.58
CA HIS A 586 -15.52 10.49 -15.52
C HIS A 586 -14.26 10.06 -16.28
N TRP A 587 -14.05 10.69 -17.42
CA TRP A 587 -12.81 10.46 -18.16
C TRP A 587 -11.63 10.98 -17.35
N PRO A 588 -10.51 10.24 -17.33
CA PRO A 588 -9.30 10.67 -16.63
C PRO A 588 -8.85 12.05 -17.16
N THR A 589 -8.58 12.96 -16.25
CA THR A 589 -8.12 14.31 -16.61
C THR A 589 -6.62 14.27 -16.83
N ALA A 590 -6.15 14.45 -18.05
CA ALA A 590 -4.74 14.35 -18.40
C ALA A 590 -3.82 15.15 -17.46
N GLY A 591 -4.20 16.37 -17.10
CA GLY A 591 -3.43 17.21 -16.15
C GLY A 591 -3.28 16.60 -14.76
N ASN A 592 -4.36 16.02 -14.20
CA ASN A 592 -4.32 15.38 -12.88
C ASN A 592 -3.49 14.10 -12.92
N VAL A 593 -3.70 13.28 -13.95
CA VAL A 593 -2.99 12.01 -14.13
C VAL A 593 -1.48 12.26 -14.27
N LEU A 594 -1.06 13.14 -15.17
CA LEU A 594 0.35 13.46 -15.39
C LEU A 594 0.99 14.08 -14.15
N ARG A 595 0.30 14.99 -13.47
CA ARG A 595 0.81 15.59 -12.23
C ARG A 595 0.97 14.55 -11.12
N SER A 596 -0.02 13.69 -10.91
CA SER A 596 0.04 12.61 -9.92
C SER A 596 1.18 11.64 -10.23
N THR A 597 1.35 11.26 -11.51
CA THR A 597 2.44 10.40 -11.98
C THR A 597 3.79 11.04 -11.70
N TRP A 598 3.98 12.32 -12.06
CA TRP A 598 5.23 13.04 -11.82
C TRP A 598 5.56 13.21 -10.34
N GLU A 599 4.59 13.58 -9.51
CA GLU A 599 4.78 13.75 -8.07
C GLU A 599 5.20 12.43 -7.40
N ARG A 600 4.58 11.30 -7.81
CA ARG A 600 4.95 9.96 -7.33
C ARG A 600 6.33 9.54 -7.84
N GLY A 601 6.61 9.70 -9.13
CA GLY A 601 7.89 9.38 -9.76
C GLY A 601 9.04 10.21 -9.18
N TRP A 602 8.88 11.52 -9.07
CA TRP A 602 9.90 12.41 -8.48
C TRP A 602 10.18 12.09 -7.00
N SER A 603 9.11 11.80 -6.25
CA SER A 603 9.25 11.37 -4.86
C SER A 603 10.03 10.05 -4.73
N PHE A 604 9.86 9.13 -5.70
CA PHE A 604 10.63 7.90 -5.79
C PHE A 604 12.11 8.19 -6.09
N ILE A 605 12.40 8.89 -7.20
CA ILE A 605 13.77 9.21 -7.62
C ILE A 605 14.57 9.91 -6.52
N LYS A 606 13.99 10.94 -5.90
CA LYS A 606 14.68 11.72 -4.86
C LYS A 606 15.03 10.91 -3.62
N LYS A 607 14.17 9.98 -3.21
CA LYS A 607 14.33 9.25 -1.94
C LYS A 607 15.02 7.91 -2.11
N ALA A 608 14.64 7.16 -3.15
CA ALA A 608 15.28 5.90 -3.46
C ALA A 608 16.74 6.14 -3.88
N GLY A 609 16.99 7.11 -4.75
CA GLY A 609 18.32 7.42 -5.24
C GLY A 609 19.33 7.73 -4.13
N THR A 610 18.95 8.49 -3.08
CA THR A 610 19.89 8.82 -2.00
C THR A 610 20.20 7.64 -1.09
N ILE A 611 19.18 6.87 -0.71
CA ILE A 611 19.37 5.73 0.23
C ILE A 611 20.09 4.59 -0.48
N ILE A 612 19.68 4.29 -1.72
CA ILE A 612 20.29 3.21 -2.49
C ILE A 612 21.74 3.55 -2.84
N LEU A 613 22.02 4.78 -3.30
CA LEU A 613 23.39 5.21 -3.58
C LEU A 613 24.33 5.04 -2.39
N LEU A 614 23.91 5.46 -1.20
CA LEU A 614 24.73 5.27 0.01
C LEU A 614 24.91 3.78 0.35
N SER A 615 23.88 2.99 0.10
CA SER A 615 23.91 1.55 0.38
C SER A 615 24.79 0.79 -0.63
N THR A 616 24.74 1.15 -1.91
CA THR A 616 25.59 0.53 -2.95
C THR A 616 27.06 0.87 -2.73
N ILE A 617 27.39 2.10 -2.41
CA ILE A 617 28.76 2.50 -2.03
C ILE A 617 29.24 1.69 -0.81
N PHE A 618 28.39 1.54 0.22
CA PHE A 618 28.74 0.77 1.41
C PHE A 618 28.96 -0.70 1.09
N VAL A 619 28.10 -1.30 0.26
CA VAL A 619 28.26 -2.71 -0.13
C VAL A 619 29.46 -2.89 -1.03
N TRP A 620 29.64 -2.04 -2.04
CA TRP A 620 30.82 -2.07 -2.87
C TRP A 620 32.09 -2.05 -2.00
N PHE A 621 32.19 -1.10 -1.06
CA PHE A 621 33.34 -1.03 -0.17
C PHE A 621 33.53 -2.31 0.65
N THR A 622 32.46 -2.87 1.21
CA THR A 622 32.55 -4.07 2.06
C THR A 622 32.78 -5.35 1.24
N THR A 623 32.45 -5.36 -0.05
CA THR A 623 32.69 -6.49 -0.96
C THR A 623 34.13 -6.49 -1.49
N TYR A 624 34.60 -5.35 -1.94
CA TYR A 624 35.92 -5.28 -2.59
C TYR A 624 37.07 -4.93 -1.64
N PHE A 625 36.84 -4.69 -0.37
CA PHE A 625 37.89 -4.48 0.62
C PHE A 625 37.90 -5.59 1.68
N GLY A 626 39.09 -6.06 2.01
CA GLY A 626 39.28 -7.09 3.00
C GLY A 626 40.72 -7.25 3.47
N THR A 627 40.98 -8.24 4.28
CA THR A 627 42.29 -8.49 4.85
C THR A 627 42.82 -9.85 4.35
N VAL A 628 43.84 -9.82 3.51
CA VAL A 628 44.56 -11.00 3.03
C VAL A 628 45.98 -10.99 3.59
N ASN A 629 46.39 -12.06 4.22
CA ASN A 629 47.72 -12.21 4.83
C ASN A 629 48.09 -11.09 5.83
N GLY A 630 47.09 -10.52 6.55
CA GLY A 630 47.30 -9.45 7.54
C GLY A 630 47.43 -8.05 6.94
N THR A 631 47.32 -7.88 5.62
CA THR A 631 47.29 -6.61 4.92
C THR A 631 45.88 -6.27 4.45
N PHE A 632 45.41 -5.07 4.81
CA PHE A 632 44.12 -4.55 4.34
C PHE A 632 44.32 -3.93 2.96
N ARG A 633 43.62 -4.46 1.95
CA ARG A 633 43.72 -3.99 0.55
C ARG A 633 42.40 -4.21 -0.22
N MET A 634 42.35 -3.67 -1.42
CA MET A 634 41.32 -4.02 -2.40
C MET A 634 41.57 -5.44 -2.87
N LEU A 635 40.49 -6.23 -2.96
CA LEU A 635 40.49 -7.65 -3.33
C LEU A 635 40.22 -7.80 -4.81
N SER A 636 40.79 -8.83 -5.43
CA SER A 636 40.36 -9.34 -6.74
C SER A 636 39.10 -10.20 -6.59
N GLU A 637 38.43 -10.51 -7.70
CA GLU A 637 37.21 -11.31 -7.68
C GLU A 637 37.41 -12.69 -7.05
N ASP A 638 38.56 -13.34 -7.24
CA ASP A 638 38.91 -14.62 -6.62
C ASP A 638 39.08 -14.54 -5.10
N GLU A 639 39.32 -13.35 -4.57
CA GLU A 639 39.60 -13.12 -3.14
C GLU A 639 38.39 -12.61 -2.35
N ILE A 640 37.20 -12.51 -2.93
CA ILE A 640 35.98 -12.00 -2.30
C ILE A 640 35.65 -12.75 -0.98
N ASN A 641 36.09 -14.00 -0.84
CA ASN A 641 35.98 -14.78 0.38
C ASN A 641 36.65 -14.12 1.62
N TYR A 642 37.62 -13.23 1.42
CA TYR A 642 38.33 -12.48 2.46
C TYR A 642 37.76 -11.07 2.70
N SER A 643 36.64 -10.77 2.07
CA SER A 643 35.99 -9.46 2.16
C SER A 643 35.43 -9.18 3.56
N ILE A 644 35.26 -7.87 3.85
CA ILE A 644 34.54 -7.45 5.07
C ILE A 644 33.13 -8.02 5.08
N LEU A 645 32.47 -8.03 3.92
CA LEU A 645 31.10 -8.52 3.77
C LEU A 645 31.02 -10.05 4.04
N ALA A 646 32.00 -10.83 3.57
CA ALA A 646 32.10 -12.26 3.88
C ALA A 646 32.32 -12.49 5.39
N SER A 647 33.15 -11.66 6.02
CA SER A 647 33.39 -11.72 7.48
C SER A 647 32.13 -11.40 8.27
N ILE A 648 31.35 -10.37 7.86
CA ILE A 648 30.06 -10.03 8.47
C ILE A 648 29.06 -11.17 8.25
N GLY A 649 28.95 -11.67 7.03
CA GLY A 649 28.10 -12.81 6.69
C GLY A 649 28.40 -14.04 7.55
N GLY A 650 29.67 -14.41 7.67
CA GLY A 650 30.15 -15.49 8.52
C GLY A 650 29.83 -15.30 10.01
N ALA A 651 29.98 -14.08 10.52
CA ALA A 651 29.69 -13.76 11.93
C ALA A 651 28.20 -13.94 12.29
N ILE A 652 27.29 -13.75 11.35
CA ILE A 652 25.84 -13.88 11.58
C ILE A 652 25.23 -15.16 10.98
N ALA A 653 25.98 -15.93 10.21
CA ALA A 653 25.53 -17.16 9.55
C ALA A 653 24.92 -18.18 10.52
N TRP A 654 25.40 -18.24 11.76
CA TRP A 654 24.90 -19.15 12.80
C TRP A 654 23.39 -18.90 13.11
N ILE A 655 22.89 -17.68 12.92
CA ILE A 655 21.47 -17.33 13.12
C ILE A 655 20.59 -18.09 12.11
N PHE A 656 21.09 -18.29 10.90
CA PHE A 656 20.36 -18.91 9.79
C PHE A 656 20.58 -20.41 9.69
N LYS A 657 21.51 -20.97 10.47
CA LYS A 657 21.75 -22.40 10.53
C LYS A 657 20.48 -23.24 10.84
N PRO A 658 19.58 -22.84 11.77
CA PRO A 658 18.32 -23.56 11.98
C PRO A 658 17.36 -23.56 10.78
N LEU A 659 17.53 -22.61 9.84
CA LEU A 659 16.77 -22.52 8.60
C LEU A 659 17.34 -23.41 7.49
N GLY A 660 18.50 -24.06 7.72
CA GLY A 660 19.16 -24.97 6.81
C GLY A 660 20.21 -24.34 5.89
N TRP A 661 20.39 -23.02 5.89
CA TRP A 661 21.32 -22.30 5.02
C TRP A 661 22.24 -21.34 5.80
N GLY A 662 22.95 -21.90 6.77
CA GLY A 662 23.90 -21.16 7.61
C GLY A 662 25.29 -20.97 6.96
N ASN A 663 25.39 -20.89 5.63
CA ASN A 663 26.60 -20.51 4.90
C ASN A 663 26.67 -19.00 4.72
N TRP A 664 27.88 -18.46 4.68
CA TRP A 664 28.07 -17.01 4.61
C TRP A 664 27.59 -16.44 3.27
N GLN A 665 27.68 -17.20 2.18
CA GLN A 665 27.24 -16.78 0.84
C GLN A 665 25.74 -16.48 0.79
N ALA A 666 24.91 -17.42 1.25
CA ALA A 666 23.47 -17.23 1.33
C ALA A 666 23.07 -16.06 2.23
N VAL A 667 23.80 -15.88 3.34
CA VAL A 667 23.56 -14.75 4.25
C VAL A 667 23.92 -13.43 3.61
N VAL A 668 25.03 -13.37 2.90
CA VAL A 668 25.44 -12.17 2.13
C VAL A 668 24.43 -11.84 1.05
N ALA A 669 23.99 -12.83 0.26
CA ALA A 669 22.95 -12.66 -0.75
C ALA A 669 21.63 -12.13 -0.12
N SER A 670 21.26 -12.59 1.08
CA SER A 670 20.08 -12.06 1.78
C SER A 670 20.28 -10.60 2.24
N ILE A 671 21.50 -10.20 2.63
CA ILE A 671 21.84 -8.83 3.04
C ILE A 671 21.82 -7.90 1.83
N THR A 672 22.47 -8.29 0.72
CA THR A 672 22.46 -7.50 -0.53
C THR A 672 21.04 -7.36 -1.07
N GLY A 673 20.21 -8.39 -0.94
CA GLY A 673 18.78 -8.34 -1.22
C GLY A 673 17.95 -7.38 -0.36
N LEU A 674 18.48 -6.81 0.71
CA LEU A 674 17.85 -5.68 1.42
C LEU A 674 18.09 -4.35 0.71
N ILE A 675 19.14 -4.23 -0.08
CA ILE A 675 19.41 -3.04 -0.88
C ILE A 675 18.39 -3.00 -2.01
N ALA A 676 18.44 -4.04 -2.85
CA ALA A 676 17.52 -4.27 -3.94
C ALA A 676 17.33 -5.80 -4.09
N LYS A 677 16.11 -6.27 -4.33
CA LYS A 677 15.82 -7.71 -4.30
C LYS A 677 16.41 -8.47 -5.48
N GLU A 678 16.58 -7.81 -6.60
CA GLU A 678 17.28 -8.32 -7.79
C GLU A 678 18.75 -8.60 -7.51
N ASN A 679 19.39 -7.86 -6.62
CA ASN A 679 20.81 -8.08 -6.26
C ASN A 679 21.08 -9.45 -5.62
N ILE A 680 20.04 -10.18 -5.21
CA ILE A 680 20.20 -11.55 -4.74
C ILE A 680 20.75 -12.44 -5.85
N VAL A 681 20.20 -12.30 -7.08
CA VAL A 681 20.61 -13.07 -8.27
C VAL A 681 22.06 -12.78 -8.60
N GLY A 682 22.40 -11.51 -8.80
CA GLY A 682 23.79 -11.12 -9.12
C GLY A 682 24.79 -11.52 -8.02
N THR A 683 24.43 -11.39 -6.74
CA THR A 683 25.29 -11.84 -5.63
C THR A 683 25.47 -13.35 -5.62
N LEU A 684 24.40 -14.12 -5.86
CA LEU A 684 24.52 -15.58 -5.96
C LEU A 684 25.32 -15.96 -7.20
N GLY A 685 25.15 -15.28 -8.33
CA GLY A 685 25.95 -15.47 -9.54
C GLY A 685 27.44 -15.31 -9.27
N ILE A 686 27.84 -14.21 -8.65
CA ILE A 686 29.26 -13.95 -8.28
C ILE A 686 29.78 -14.98 -7.27
N LEU A 687 29.01 -15.30 -6.23
CA LEU A 687 29.48 -16.15 -5.13
C LEU A 687 29.48 -17.64 -5.44
N TYR A 688 28.71 -18.08 -6.42
CA TYR A 688 28.62 -19.49 -6.89
C TYR A 688 29.06 -19.68 -8.33
N GLY A 689 29.43 -18.60 -9.06
CA GLY A 689 29.95 -18.66 -10.43
C GLY A 689 31.46 -18.96 -10.55
N GLY A 690 32.22 -18.88 -9.44
CA GLY A 690 33.65 -19.17 -9.43
C GLY A 690 33.91 -20.67 -9.25
N GLY A 691 34.21 -21.41 -10.33
CA GLY A 691 34.55 -22.83 -10.27
C GLY A 691 34.31 -23.54 -11.62
N ASP A 692 34.60 -24.87 -11.67
CA ASP A 692 34.50 -25.69 -12.88
C ASP A 692 33.04 -26.06 -13.28
N GLY A 693 32.01 -25.34 -12.80
CA GLY A 693 30.60 -25.63 -13.09
C GLY A 693 29.73 -24.38 -13.17
N SER A 694 28.59 -24.49 -13.86
CA SER A 694 27.62 -23.41 -13.95
C SER A 694 27.10 -22.98 -12.57
N VAL A 695 26.68 -21.73 -12.44
CA VAL A 695 26.07 -21.18 -11.20
C VAL A 695 24.94 -22.07 -10.68
N TYR A 696 24.15 -22.64 -11.58
CA TYR A 696 23.06 -23.55 -11.26
C TYR A 696 23.52 -24.87 -10.64
N SER A 697 24.57 -25.50 -11.19
CA SER A 697 25.13 -26.73 -10.65
C SER A 697 25.75 -26.52 -9.25
N ASN A 698 26.44 -25.41 -9.07
CA ASN A 698 27.04 -25.04 -7.80
C ASN A 698 25.97 -24.72 -6.74
N LEU A 699 24.88 -24.03 -7.10
CA LEU A 699 23.74 -23.83 -6.24
C LEU A 699 23.03 -25.15 -5.87
N ALA A 700 22.83 -26.03 -6.84
CA ALA A 700 22.22 -27.35 -6.61
C ALA A 700 23.05 -28.21 -5.66
N SER A 701 24.38 -28.07 -5.69
CA SER A 701 25.29 -28.76 -4.74
C SER A 701 25.25 -28.16 -3.33
N ALA A 702 25.03 -26.82 -3.22
CA ALA A 702 25.06 -26.10 -1.95
C ALA A 702 23.73 -26.15 -1.18
N PHE A 703 22.62 -26.33 -1.88
CA PHE A 703 21.27 -26.35 -1.29
C PHE A 703 20.53 -27.65 -1.57
N THR A 704 19.93 -28.22 -0.55
CA THR A 704 18.88 -29.24 -0.75
C THR A 704 17.55 -28.55 -1.16
N PRO A 705 16.62 -29.28 -1.80
CA PRO A 705 15.30 -28.67 -2.14
C PRO A 705 14.57 -28.04 -0.95
N ILE A 706 14.69 -28.62 0.24
CA ILE A 706 14.06 -28.09 1.46
C ILE A 706 14.75 -26.79 1.91
N THR A 707 16.08 -26.78 1.93
CA THR A 707 16.84 -25.60 2.36
C THR A 707 16.72 -24.45 1.37
N ALA A 708 16.68 -24.75 0.07
CA ALA A 708 16.43 -23.80 -1.00
C ALA A 708 15.04 -23.15 -0.88
N TYR A 709 14.02 -23.97 -0.62
CA TYR A 709 12.67 -23.46 -0.43
C TYR A 709 12.53 -22.62 0.85
N SER A 710 13.23 -23.01 1.93
CA SER A 710 13.34 -22.20 3.15
C SER A 710 14.01 -20.86 2.87
N PHE A 711 15.10 -20.83 2.10
CA PHE A 711 15.81 -19.62 1.68
C PHE A 711 14.92 -18.71 0.81
N LEU A 712 14.21 -19.29 -0.16
CA LEU A 712 13.27 -18.59 -1.02
C LEU A 712 12.19 -17.90 -0.17
N VAL A 713 11.53 -18.65 0.70
CA VAL A 713 10.41 -18.11 1.51
C VAL A 713 10.90 -17.06 2.52
N PHE A 714 12.09 -17.22 3.10
CA PHE A 714 12.67 -16.20 3.95
C PHE A 714 12.86 -14.88 3.20
N ASN A 715 13.52 -14.91 2.04
CA ASN A 715 13.78 -13.72 1.23
C ASN A 715 12.50 -13.10 0.62
N LEU A 716 11.47 -13.93 0.43
CA LEU A 716 10.16 -13.49 0.02
C LEU A 716 9.46 -12.66 1.11
N LEU A 717 9.44 -13.13 2.36
CA LEU A 717 8.65 -12.58 3.46
C LEU A 717 9.42 -11.62 4.37
N CYS A 718 10.76 -11.61 4.35
CA CYS A 718 11.57 -10.70 5.17
C CYS A 718 11.37 -9.23 4.78
N ALA A 719 12.02 -8.32 5.51
CA ALA A 719 11.98 -6.89 5.22
C ALA A 719 12.23 -6.62 3.72
N PRO A 720 11.49 -5.69 3.11
CA PRO A 720 11.65 -5.35 1.71
C PRO A 720 12.96 -4.57 1.47
N CYS A 721 13.21 -4.18 0.23
CA CYS A 721 14.37 -3.36 -0.13
C CYS A 721 14.40 -2.02 0.62
N PHE A 722 15.58 -1.41 0.77
CA PHE A 722 15.76 -0.16 1.51
C PHE A 722 14.87 0.97 1.01
N ALA A 723 14.60 1.04 -0.29
CA ALA A 723 13.68 2.02 -0.85
C ALA A 723 12.25 1.84 -0.29
N ALA A 724 11.78 0.60 -0.17
CA ALA A 724 10.48 0.29 0.45
C ALA A 724 10.51 0.50 1.98
N ILE A 725 11.62 0.21 2.66
CA ILE A 725 11.81 0.56 4.08
C ILE A 725 11.72 2.08 4.28
N GLY A 726 12.30 2.86 3.36
CA GLY A 726 12.17 4.32 3.33
C GLY A 726 10.71 4.78 3.17
N ALA A 727 9.92 4.08 2.36
CA ALA A 727 8.48 4.32 2.23
C ALA A 727 7.73 3.95 3.52
N ILE A 728 8.04 2.79 4.14
CA ILE A 728 7.49 2.39 5.45
C ILE A 728 7.77 3.48 6.50
N LYS A 729 9.01 3.95 6.62
CA LYS A 729 9.40 4.99 7.57
C LYS A 729 8.58 6.27 7.38
N ARG A 730 8.33 6.66 6.15
CA ARG A 730 7.56 7.85 5.82
C ARG A 730 6.08 7.68 6.16
N GLU A 731 5.47 6.57 5.74
CA GLU A 731 4.03 6.35 5.92
C GLU A 731 3.67 6.00 7.38
N MET A 732 4.59 5.39 8.13
CA MET A 732 4.42 5.16 9.57
C MET A 732 4.59 6.45 10.40
N ASN A 733 5.36 7.43 9.89
CA ASN A 733 5.67 8.70 10.55
C ASN A 733 6.11 8.56 12.03
N ASN A 734 6.67 7.41 12.39
CA ASN A 734 7.11 7.09 13.75
C ASN A 734 8.22 6.04 13.69
N ALA A 735 9.37 6.33 14.28
CA ALA A 735 10.54 5.44 14.27
C ALA A 735 10.25 4.10 14.98
N GLY A 736 9.53 4.14 16.11
CA GLY A 736 9.17 2.91 16.85
C GLY A 736 8.29 1.97 16.04
N TRP A 737 7.30 2.50 15.31
CA TRP A 737 6.45 1.70 14.42
C TRP A 737 7.20 1.18 13.19
N THR A 738 8.16 1.96 12.67
CA THR A 738 9.01 1.54 11.56
C THR A 738 9.86 0.33 11.96
N TRP A 739 10.56 0.40 13.08
CA TRP A 739 11.36 -0.71 13.58
C TRP A 739 10.51 -1.92 13.96
N PHE A 740 9.33 -1.69 14.50
CA PHE A 740 8.37 -2.77 14.78
C PHE A 740 7.93 -3.47 13.49
N ALA A 741 7.63 -2.73 12.42
CA ALA A 741 7.25 -3.29 11.13
C ALA A 741 8.37 -4.17 10.54
N ILE A 742 9.60 -3.66 10.50
CA ILE A 742 10.78 -4.38 10.00
C ILE A 742 11.04 -5.64 10.85
N GLY A 743 11.05 -5.49 12.16
CA GLY A 743 11.25 -6.61 13.08
C GLY A 743 10.17 -7.68 12.97
N TYR A 744 8.91 -7.27 12.77
CA TYR A 744 7.80 -8.19 12.55
C TYR A 744 7.97 -8.96 11.24
N GLN A 745 8.30 -8.29 10.14
CA GLN A 745 8.50 -8.93 8.83
C GLN A 745 9.65 -9.93 8.87
N CYS A 746 10.80 -9.55 9.41
CA CYS A 746 11.95 -10.45 9.55
C CYS A 746 11.63 -11.62 10.49
N GLY A 747 11.00 -11.37 11.63
CA GLY A 747 10.65 -12.41 12.60
C GLY A 747 9.62 -13.40 12.04
N PHE A 748 8.60 -12.89 11.33
CA PHE A 748 7.60 -13.72 10.69
C PHE A 748 8.22 -14.59 9.58
N ALA A 749 9.07 -14.00 8.72
CA ALA A 749 9.80 -14.71 7.69
C ALA A 749 10.68 -15.81 8.29
N TYR A 750 11.39 -15.50 9.37
CA TYR A 750 12.24 -16.46 10.06
C TYR A 750 11.46 -17.66 10.60
N VAL A 751 10.32 -17.42 11.25
CA VAL A 751 9.46 -18.48 11.80
C VAL A 751 8.92 -19.39 10.70
N ILE A 752 8.44 -18.80 9.58
CA ILE A 752 7.92 -19.60 8.46
C ILE A 752 9.03 -20.43 7.81
N ALA A 753 10.19 -19.83 7.54
CA ALA A 753 11.33 -20.53 6.96
C ALA A 753 11.86 -21.66 7.88
N LEU A 754 11.91 -21.40 9.19
CA LEU A 754 12.24 -22.41 10.20
C LEU A 754 11.28 -23.60 10.14
N MET A 755 9.97 -23.34 10.10
CA MET A 755 8.96 -24.40 10.00
C MET A 755 9.14 -25.22 8.72
N ILE A 756 9.37 -24.58 7.59
CA ILE A 756 9.60 -25.25 6.30
C ILE A 756 10.81 -26.17 6.39
N ASN A 757 11.95 -25.65 6.87
CA ASN A 757 13.17 -26.44 6.97
C ASN A 757 13.02 -27.62 7.95
N GLN A 758 12.55 -27.37 9.16
CA GLN A 758 12.51 -28.37 10.22
C GLN A 758 11.47 -29.48 9.95
N PHE A 759 10.27 -29.09 9.47
CA PHE A 759 9.27 -30.11 9.09
C PHE A 759 9.62 -30.82 7.80
N GLY A 760 10.22 -30.12 6.82
CA GLY A 760 10.75 -30.77 5.61
C GLY A 760 11.78 -31.83 5.96
N ASN A 761 12.76 -31.51 6.79
CA ASN A 761 13.80 -32.47 7.23
C ASN A 761 13.23 -33.58 8.13
N LEU A 762 12.14 -33.38 8.83
CA LEU A 762 11.45 -34.44 9.58
C LEU A 762 10.90 -35.53 8.64
N PHE A 763 10.34 -35.12 7.47
CA PHE A 763 9.84 -36.08 6.47
C PHE A 763 10.96 -36.83 5.73
N THR A 764 12.16 -36.24 5.62
CA THR A 764 13.33 -36.85 4.98
C THR A 764 14.23 -37.64 5.97
N GLY A 765 13.90 -37.64 7.26
CA GLY A 765 14.64 -38.36 8.29
C GLY A 765 15.91 -37.68 8.83
N ASN A 766 16.21 -36.47 8.39
CA ASN A 766 17.38 -35.64 8.77
C ASN A 766 17.05 -34.56 9.81
N ALA A 767 16.07 -34.80 10.67
CA ALA A 767 15.53 -33.76 11.56
C ALA A 767 16.44 -33.52 12.79
N ASP A 768 16.67 -32.23 13.12
CA ASP A 768 17.20 -31.83 14.42
C ASP A 768 16.04 -31.78 15.44
N LEU A 769 16.11 -32.60 16.47
CA LEU A 769 15.05 -32.68 17.48
C LEU A 769 14.74 -31.34 18.13
N LEU A 770 15.74 -30.53 18.46
CA LEU A 770 15.57 -29.20 19.04
C LEU A 770 14.89 -28.24 18.05
N GLY A 771 15.30 -28.28 16.78
CA GLY A 771 14.71 -27.47 15.73
C GLY A 771 13.25 -27.83 15.47
N VAL A 772 12.91 -29.11 15.41
CA VAL A 772 11.52 -29.59 15.25
C VAL A 772 10.63 -29.16 16.43
N VAL A 773 11.12 -29.29 17.67
CA VAL A 773 10.37 -28.85 18.86
C VAL A 773 10.14 -27.34 18.81
N ALA A 774 11.14 -26.55 18.42
CA ALA A 774 10.99 -25.10 18.26
C ALA A 774 9.97 -24.75 17.15
N ALA A 775 10.05 -25.40 15.98
CA ALA A 775 9.11 -25.22 14.89
C ALA A 775 7.67 -25.58 15.30
N ALA A 776 7.49 -26.70 16.02
CA ALA A 776 6.20 -27.13 16.55
C ALA A 776 5.64 -26.13 17.59
N ALA A 777 6.49 -25.56 18.46
CA ALA A 777 6.09 -24.54 19.42
C ALA A 777 5.63 -23.25 18.74
N PHE A 778 6.35 -22.79 17.69
CA PHE A 778 5.94 -21.64 16.89
C PHE A 778 4.64 -21.91 16.13
N LEU A 779 4.49 -23.08 15.52
CA LEU A 779 3.25 -23.47 14.84
C LEU A 779 2.07 -23.50 15.83
N ALA A 780 2.25 -24.11 17.00
CA ALA A 780 1.22 -24.12 18.04
C ALA A 780 0.87 -22.70 18.51
N GLY A 781 1.88 -21.82 18.66
CA GLY A 781 1.69 -20.40 18.97
C GLY A 781 0.90 -19.66 17.90
N MET A 782 1.22 -19.87 16.62
CA MET A 782 0.48 -19.29 15.49
C MET A 782 -0.96 -19.80 15.44
N VAL A 783 -1.15 -21.12 15.55
CA VAL A 783 -2.49 -21.74 15.60
C VAL A 783 -3.28 -21.21 16.80
N TYR A 784 -2.68 -21.13 17.98
CA TYR A 784 -3.32 -20.51 19.15
C TYR A 784 -3.73 -19.07 18.86
N MET A 785 -2.87 -18.26 18.26
CA MET A 785 -3.19 -16.87 17.88
C MET A 785 -4.30 -16.81 16.83
N LEU A 786 -4.37 -17.74 15.89
CA LEU A 786 -5.43 -17.80 14.88
C LEU A 786 -6.79 -18.18 15.47
N PHE A 787 -6.83 -19.08 16.45
CA PHE A 787 -8.09 -19.55 17.08
C PHE A 787 -8.42 -18.86 18.39
N LYS A 788 -7.48 -18.12 18.99
CA LYS A 788 -7.76 -17.33 20.19
C LYS A 788 -8.98 -16.46 19.92
N PRO A 789 -10.06 -16.59 20.75
CA PRO A 789 -11.20 -15.71 20.60
C PRO A 789 -10.72 -14.26 20.73
N TYR A 790 -11.14 -13.43 19.81
CA TYR A 790 -10.93 -12.00 19.87
C TYR A 790 -11.59 -11.55 21.19
N LYS A 791 -10.78 -11.11 22.12
CA LYS A 791 -11.32 -10.33 23.24
C LYS A 791 -11.53 -8.94 22.70
N GLU A 792 -12.65 -8.76 22.07
CA GLU A 792 -13.18 -7.42 21.87
C GLU A 792 -13.04 -6.63 23.15
N ALA A 793 -12.87 -5.34 22.98
CA ALA A 793 -13.36 -4.39 23.96
C ALA A 793 -14.90 -4.47 24.12
N ALA A 794 -15.49 -5.62 23.92
CA ALA A 794 -16.88 -5.98 23.96
C ALA A 794 -17.42 -6.23 25.38
N LYS A 795 -16.62 -5.97 26.39
CA LYS A 795 -17.11 -5.82 27.75
C LYS A 795 -17.03 -4.36 28.10
N LEU A 796 -18.20 -3.74 28.19
CA LEU A 796 -18.36 -2.50 28.90
C LEU A 796 -17.58 -2.63 30.22
N SER A 797 -16.48 -1.89 30.36
CA SER A 797 -15.68 -1.96 31.59
C SER A 797 -15.95 -0.73 32.42
N ALA A 798 -16.41 -0.97 33.64
CA ALA A 798 -16.34 0.07 34.65
C ALA A 798 -14.87 0.42 34.92
N LYS A 799 -14.51 1.68 35.08
CA LYS A 799 -13.21 2.08 35.62
C LYS A 799 -12.99 1.36 36.98
N PRO A 800 -11.78 0.86 37.26
CA PRO A 800 -11.44 0.28 38.53
C PRO A 800 -11.56 1.31 39.67
#